data_3c5f6ffcb0ce1232db961f33bdfe0b87
#
_entry.id   3c5f6ffcb0ce1232db961f33bdfe0b87
#
_cell.length_a   1.000
_cell.length_b   1.000
_cell.length_c   1.000
_cell.angle_alpha   90.00
_cell.angle_beta   90.00
_cell.angle_gamma   90.00
#
_symmetry.space_group_name_H-M   'P 1'
#
loop_
_entity.id
_entity.type
_entity.pdbx_description
1 polymer ?
#
loop_
_entity_poly.entity_id
_entity_poly.type
_entity_poly.pdbx_seq_one_letter_code
_entity_poly.pdbx_strand_id
1 'polypeptide(L)'
;MRFPLYTIMFVALLSACSADKGNQDAQNAGGAPDSTTASEQSPAEDTNAPKTDSSEAENTAAAKSVKANPNRDVYFGNLHVHTRWSFDAYINSAWVNPEDAYRWAMGEEIPAGNGIGQPLQIQNALDWYIVSDHAEYLGALPQMEDPDSPISKHPLAADITGDDPKKSFDAYGTISDGMYANPPNVDPILGDKKFARTVWSEVVKIADKYYRPGKFTTMPGYEWTSAPDWRNIHRVVIFRDSAKVPDAPFSALDSSKPEDLWRWMDAQRDSGNDLLAVPHNGNASDGIMFPVDKSFGGSSLDKEYASARMRNEPVYELTQIKGTSETHPALFPNDEFGDFELWDYTLAPTATPPEHKKGGYAREALIRGLKLESEGKGNPFKFGFIGDSDTHNGASAIEEDNYTGKFGFEIDPKHRLEGPPGVDEKGAKQVRDFSSGGVAAVWAESNTRDGIFEAIKRKETYATSGPRPMVRFFGGFDMSGISLGTEDGVKQAYAKGVPMGGDLPAATDGAPTFIVQALKEPDGANLDRIQIIKGWVDKSGKQQSKIFDVALSGDRKPGPDGKIPPVGNTVNEKDATYENTIGDNQLVATWTDPEFDPAQPAMYYARVLQIPTPRWSTYDAVRNNLKRPEDLPVSIQERAWTSPIWYTPN
;
A
#
# COMPACT_ATOMS: atom_id res chain seq x y z
N MET A 1 -3.33 28.56 -30.37
CA MET A 1 -1.87 28.69 -30.20
C MET A 1 -1.38 27.32 -29.73
N ARG A 2 -0.60 26.63 -30.55
CA ARG A 2 -0.07 25.32 -30.23
C ARG A 2 1.15 25.51 -29.35
N PHE A 3 1.12 25.02 -28.10
CA PHE A 3 2.29 24.89 -27.26
C PHE A 3 3.06 23.62 -27.67
N PRO A 4 4.39 23.64 -27.70
CA PRO A 4 5.16 22.44 -28.00
C PRO A 4 5.10 21.47 -26.84
N LEU A 5 4.82 20.19 -27.12
CA LEU A 5 4.99 19.08 -26.21
C LEU A 5 6.46 19.02 -25.76
N TYR A 6 6.70 19.25 -24.49
CA TYR A 6 7.97 18.86 -23.87
C TYR A 6 7.89 17.38 -23.56
N THR A 7 8.61 16.59 -24.31
CA THR A 7 8.89 15.18 -24.05
C THR A 7 9.65 15.09 -22.74
N ILE A 8 9.00 14.65 -21.68
CA ILE A 8 9.61 14.44 -20.37
C ILE A 8 10.23 13.04 -20.39
N MET A 9 11.52 13.01 -20.39
CA MET A 9 12.37 11.85 -20.54
C MET A 9 12.66 11.24 -19.18
N PHE A 10 11.98 10.15 -18.81
CA PHE A 10 12.48 9.21 -17.82
C PHE A 10 13.46 8.28 -18.53
N VAL A 11 14.74 8.48 -18.33
CA VAL A 11 15.77 7.64 -18.93
C VAL A 11 16.19 6.59 -17.94
N ALA A 12 15.71 5.37 -18.08
CA ALA A 12 16.34 4.20 -17.49
C ALA A 12 17.35 3.65 -18.54
N LEU A 13 18.63 3.71 -18.25
CA LEU A 13 19.67 3.13 -19.10
C LEU A 13 20.30 1.93 -18.39
N LEU A 14 20.17 0.78 -19.01
CA LEU A 14 20.92 -0.42 -18.65
C LEU A 14 22.31 -0.37 -19.28
N SER A 15 23.35 -0.52 -18.46
CA SER A 15 24.70 -0.79 -18.92
C SER A 15 24.86 -2.28 -19.18
N ALA A 16 25.02 -2.65 -20.43
CA ALA A 16 25.44 -3.99 -20.79
C ALA A 16 26.91 -4.19 -20.35
N CYS A 17 27.14 -5.06 -19.38
CA CYS A 17 28.47 -5.61 -19.15
C CYS A 17 28.79 -6.61 -20.24
N SER A 18 29.73 -6.24 -21.14
CA SER A 18 30.33 -7.16 -22.09
C SER A 18 31.17 -8.18 -21.31
N ALA A 19 30.72 -9.41 -21.28
CA ALA A 19 31.53 -10.53 -20.80
C ALA A 19 32.55 -10.92 -21.88
N ASP A 20 33.80 -10.83 -21.51
CA ASP A 20 34.97 -11.27 -22.28
C ASP A 20 34.92 -12.78 -22.49
N LYS A 21 35.00 -13.22 -23.75
CA LYS A 21 35.07 -14.64 -24.12
C LYS A 21 36.49 -15.15 -23.94
N GLY A 22 36.72 -15.84 -22.85
CA GLY A 22 37.87 -16.73 -22.69
C GLY A 22 37.56 -18.12 -23.21
N ASN A 23 38.20 -18.45 -24.30
CA ASN A 23 38.19 -19.74 -24.98
C ASN A 23 38.93 -20.80 -24.20
N GLN A 24 38.36 -22.00 -23.92
CA GLN A 24 39.14 -23.25 -23.76
C GLN A 24 38.35 -24.47 -24.19
N ASP A 25 38.88 -25.12 -25.18
CA ASP A 25 38.51 -26.43 -25.71
C ASP A 25 38.75 -27.59 -24.71
N ALA A 26 37.88 -28.62 -24.78
CA ALA A 26 38.23 -30.05 -24.77
C ALA A 26 36.94 -30.92 -24.75
N GLN A 27 36.61 -31.48 -25.83
CA GLN A 27 36.69 -32.86 -26.30
C GLN A 27 36.03 -33.97 -25.46
N ASN A 28 35.12 -34.63 -26.15
CA ASN A 28 34.87 -36.07 -26.30
C ASN A 28 33.79 -36.74 -25.40
N ALA A 29 32.86 -37.22 -26.07
CA ALA A 29 32.49 -38.53 -26.67
C ALA A 29 31.38 -39.24 -25.88
N GLY A 30 30.26 -39.49 -26.51
CA GLY A 30 29.91 -40.74 -27.12
C GLY A 30 28.69 -41.40 -26.53
N GLY A 31 27.68 -41.68 -27.34
CA GLY A 31 26.81 -42.85 -27.18
C GLY A 31 25.31 -42.61 -27.13
N ALA A 32 24.65 -42.65 -28.27
CA ALA A 32 23.26 -43.14 -28.37
C ALA A 32 23.30 -44.67 -28.52
N PRO A 33 22.24 -45.41 -28.24
CA PRO A 33 21.23 -45.66 -29.26
C PRO A 33 19.77 -45.77 -28.70
N ASP A 34 18.85 -45.33 -29.47
CA ASP A 34 17.93 -46.04 -30.41
C ASP A 34 16.71 -46.76 -29.81
N SER A 35 15.61 -46.38 -30.40
CA SER A 35 14.46 -47.12 -30.95
C SER A 35 13.21 -47.38 -30.10
N THR A 36 12.13 -46.81 -30.69
CA THR A 36 10.79 -47.42 -30.96
C THR A 36 9.88 -47.76 -29.78
N THR A 37 8.66 -47.27 -29.75
CA THR A 37 7.52 -47.68 -30.60
C THR A 37 6.30 -46.76 -30.37
N ALA A 38 5.63 -46.45 -31.46
CA ALA A 38 4.33 -45.79 -31.50
C ALA A 38 3.21 -46.74 -31.07
N SER A 39 2.19 -46.23 -30.37
CA SER A 39 0.86 -46.82 -30.39
C SER A 39 -0.19 -45.71 -30.46
N GLU A 40 -0.91 -45.67 -31.58
CA GLU A 40 -2.14 -44.95 -31.81
C GLU A 40 -3.22 -45.33 -30.81
N GLN A 41 -3.92 -44.35 -30.23
CA GLN A 41 -5.30 -44.52 -29.77
C GLN A 41 -6.14 -43.29 -30.09
N SER A 42 -7.31 -43.58 -30.67
CA SER A 42 -8.35 -42.67 -31.16
C SER A 42 -9.05 -41.84 -30.09
N PRO A 43 -9.79 -40.80 -30.47
CA PRO A 43 -10.26 -39.73 -29.60
C PRO A 43 -11.47 -40.13 -28.76
N ALA A 44 -11.45 -39.78 -27.49
CA ALA A 44 -12.59 -39.87 -26.59
C ALA A 44 -13.26 -38.49 -26.43
N GLU A 45 -14.57 -38.55 -26.35
CA GLU A 45 -15.53 -37.45 -26.34
C GLU A 45 -15.23 -36.37 -25.30
N ASP A 46 -15.43 -35.13 -25.77
CA ASP A 46 -15.43 -33.88 -25.00
C ASP A 46 -16.72 -33.80 -24.15
N THR A 47 -16.59 -33.99 -22.85
CA THR A 47 -17.63 -33.63 -21.88
C THR A 47 -17.05 -32.63 -20.90
N ASN A 48 -16.98 -31.36 -21.32
CA ASN A 48 -16.58 -30.25 -20.47
C ASN A 48 -17.80 -29.69 -19.72
N ALA A 49 -18.13 -30.31 -18.57
CA ALA A 49 -18.80 -29.61 -17.48
C ALA A 49 -17.71 -29.01 -16.58
N PRO A 50 -17.83 -27.77 -16.08
CA PRO A 50 -16.82 -27.19 -15.20
C PRO A 50 -16.74 -28.01 -13.92
N LYS A 51 -15.61 -28.68 -13.71
CA LYS A 51 -15.29 -29.30 -12.42
C LYS A 51 -15.05 -28.14 -11.46
N THR A 52 -15.92 -27.99 -10.46
CA THR A 52 -15.65 -27.19 -9.25
C THR A 52 -14.32 -27.68 -8.69
N ASP A 53 -13.37 -26.76 -8.59
CA ASP A 53 -12.02 -27.07 -8.19
C ASP A 53 -12.04 -27.63 -6.74
N SER A 54 -11.45 -28.79 -6.52
CA SER A 54 -11.42 -29.45 -5.21
C SER A 54 -10.70 -28.58 -4.16
N SER A 55 -9.81 -27.71 -4.58
CA SER A 55 -9.03 -26.81 -3.72
C SER A 55 -9.90 -25.75 -3.01
N GLU A 56 -10.88 -25.18 -3.68
CA GLU A 56 -11.78 -24.16 -3.10
C GLU A 56 -12.69 -24.75 -2.01
N ALA A 57 -13.25 -25.93 -2.26
CA ALA A 57 -14.08 -26.61 -1.27
C ALA A 57 -13.27 -27.02 -0.02
N GLU A 58 -12.02 -27.47 -0.20
CA GLU A 58 -11.10 -27.80 0.87
C GLU A 58 -10.71 -26.55 1.68
N ASN A 59 -10.36 -25.46 1.03
CA ASN A 59 -10.02 -24.18 1.67
C ASN A 59 -11.21 -23.62 2.45
N THR A 60 -12.42 -23.70 1.90
CA THR A 60 -13.64 -23.26 2.58
C THR A 60 -13.92 -24.09 3.84
N ALA A 61 -13.75 -25.42 3.77
CA ALA A 61 -13.90 -26.30 4.93
C ALA A 61 -12.83 -26.02 6.00
N ALA A 62 -11.57 -25.84 5.57
CA ALA A 62 -10.46 -25.50 6.45
C ALA A 62 -10.70 -24.15 7.15
N ALA A 63 -11.14 -23.10 6.43
CA ALA A 63 -11.42 -21.81 7.00
C ALA A 63 -12.49 -21.84 8.10
N LYS A 64 -13.55 -22.65 7.92
CA LYS A 64 -14.60 -22.85 8.94
C LYS A 64 -14.08 -23.55 10.20
N SER A 65 -12.96 -24.27 10.13
CA SER A 65 -12.33 -24.94 11.28
C SER A 65 -11.39 -24.04 12.09
N VAL A 66 -11.03 -22.88 11.56
CA VAL A 66 -10.15 -21.93 12.27
C VAL A 66 -10.90 -21.33 13.46
N LYS A 67 -10.29 -21.45 14.64
CA LYS A 67 -10.89 -20.92 15.86
C LYS A 67 -10.84 -19.39 15.88
N ALA A 68 -12.00 -18.77 16.00
CA ALA A 68 -12.10 -17.32 16.15
C ALA A 68 -11.68 -16.86 17.56
N ASN A 69 -10.92 -15.77 17.65
CA ASN A 69 -10.62 -15.05 18.88
C ASN A 69 -11.53 -13.82 19.01
N PRO A 70 -12.50 -13.80 19.93
CA PRO A 70 -13.41 -12.65 20.08
C PRO A 70 -12.69 -11.36 20.55
N ASN A 71 -11.51 -11.48 21.15
CA ASN A 71 -10.67 -10.33 21.52
C ASN A 71 -9.77 -9.87 20.37
N ARG A 72 -9.83 -10.56 19.23
CA ARG A 72 -9.08 -10.32 18.00
C ARG A 72 -7.57 -10.39 18.16
N ASP A 73 -6.90 -10.86 17.17
CA ASP A 73 -5.46 -10.84 17.04
C ASP A 73 -5.08 -9.83 15.95
N VAL A 74 -3.87 -9.27 16.03
CA VAL A 74 -3.36 -8.42 14.95
C VAL A 74 -2.68 -9.29 13.91
N TYR A 75 -2.98 -9.03 12.63
CA TYR A 75 -2.37 -9.66 11.48
C TYR A 75 -1.76 -8.60 10.57
N PHE A 76 -0.50 -8.82 10.18
CA PHE A 76 0.27 -7.89 9.36
C PHE A 76 0.38 -8.40 7.92
N GLY A 77 0.17 -7.52 6.96
CA GLY A 77 0.25 -7.87 5.54
C GLY A 77 0.28 -6.68 4.60
N ASN A 78 0.32 -6.99 3.31
CA ASN A 78 0.20 -6.02 2.23
C ASN A 78 -0.86 -6.46 1.22
N LEU A 79 -1.54 -5.48 0.61
CA LEU A 79 -2.51 -5.68 -0.47
C LEU A 79 -2.15 -4.92 -1.75
N HIS A 80 -1.06 -4.17 -1.73
CA HIS A 80 -0.61 -3.33 -2.83
C HIS A 80 0.82 -3.72 -3.26
N VAL A 81 0.89 -4.69 -4.15
CA VAL A 81 2.14 -5.30 -4.61
C VAL A 81 2.06 -5.65 -6.08
N HIS A 82 3.11 -5.31 -6.83
CA HIS A 82 3.23 -5.56 -8.26
C HIS A 82 4.31 -6.59 -8.57
N THR A 83 4.03 -7.38 -9.58
CA THR A 83 4.95 -8.38 -10.13
C THR A 83 5.28 -8.04 -11.58
N ARG A 84 6.06 -8.90 -12.26
CA ARG A 84 6.29 -8.72 -13.70
C ARG A 84 5.02 -8.73 -14.57
N TRP A 85 3.85 -9.01 -14.00
CA TRP A 85 2.57 -8.96 -14.72
C TRP A 85 1.98 -7.54 -14.79
N SER A 86 2.49 -6.60 -14.00
CA SER A 86 2.24 -5.17 -14.17
C SER A 86 3.09 -4.62 -15.32
N PHE A 87 2.49 -3.79 -16.16
CA PHE A 87 3.14 -3.27 -17.36
C PHE A 87 4.39 -2.44 -17.05
N ASP A 88 4.34 -1.63 -15.99
CA ASP A 88 5.44 -0.77 -15.55
C ASP A 88 6.49 -1.54 -14.71
N ALA A 89 6.09 -2.52 -13.94
CA ALA A 89 7.02 -3.40 -13.25
C ALA A 89 7.90 -4.18 -14.24
N TYR A 90 7.26 -4.74 -15.30
CA TYR A 90 7.98 -5.46 -16.35
C TYR A 90 9.04 -4.59 -17.01
N ILE A 91 8.68 -3.37 -17.45
CA ILE A 91 9.59 -2.46 -18.14
C ILE A 91 10.73 -1.97 -17.24
N ASN A 92 10.49 -1.90 -15.93
CA ASN A 92 11.47 -1.55 -14.91
C ASN A 92 12.19 -2.79 -14.34
N SER A 93 12.31 -3.85 -15.14
CA SER A 93 13.13 -5.04 -14.87
C SER A 93 12.64 -5.92 -13.72
N ALA A 94 11.35 -6.00 -13.46
CA ALA A 94 10.79 -6.97 -12.53
C ALA A 94 10.83 -8.39 -13.13
N TRP A 95 11.36 -9.34 -12.37
CA TRP A 95 11.44 -10.76 -12.74
C TRP A 95 10.50 -11.63 -11.94
N VAL A 96 10.17 -11.21 -10.74
CA VAL A 96 9.30 -11.94 -9.80
C VAL A 96 7.88 -12.02 -10.35
N ASN A 97 7.35 -13.23 -10.41
CA ASN A 97 5.96 -13.50 -10.80
C ASN A 97 5.05 -13.56 -9.56
N PRO A 98 3.71 -13.65 -9.70
CA PRO A 98 2.79 -13.69 -8.57
C PRO A 98 3.01 -14.85 -7.60
N GLU A 99 3.42 -16.04 -8.07
CA GLU A 99 3.70 -17.17 -7.19
C GLU A 99 4.93 -16.92 -6.31
N ASP A 100 6.00 -16.39 -6.89
CA ASP A 100 7.21 -16.04 -6.15
C ASP A 100 6.94 -14.94 -5.12
N ALA A 101 6.08 -13.95 -5.44
CA ALA A 101 5.67 -12.91 -4.50
C ALA A 101 4.96 -13.48 -3.26
N TYR A 102 4.06 -14.45 -3.43
CA TYR A 102 3.44 -15.16 -2.30
C TYR A 102 4.45 -15.99 -1.49
N ARG A 103 5.39 -16.66 -2.16
CA ARG A 103 6.46 -17.43 -1.50
C ARG A 103 7.35 -16.52 -0.66
N TRP A 104 7.73 -15.36 -1.20
CA TRP A 104 8.47 -14.34 -0.47
C TRP A 104 7.73 -13.89 0.79
N ALA A 105 6.45 -13.55 0.67
CA ALA A 105 5.63 -13.10 1.80
C ALA A 105 5.48 -14.18 2.90
N MET A 106 5.56 -15.46 2.52
CA MET A 106 5.59 -16.60 3.42
C MET A 106 6.97 -16.85 4.08
N GLY A 107 7.99 -16.04 3.76
CA GLY A 107 9.34 -16.14 4.32
C GLY A 107 10.32 -16.95 3.49
N GLU A 108 9.94 -17.42 2.31
CA GLU A 108 10.84 -18.16 1.42
C GLU A 108 11.81 -17.19 0.71
N GLU A 109 13.03 -17.67 0.45
CA GLU A 109 13.98 -17.02 -0.43
C GLU A 109 13.52 -17.15 -1.89
N ILE A 110 13.51 -16.05 -2.64
CA ILE A 110 13.18 -16.02 -4.06
C ILE A 110 14.30 -15.36 -4.89
N PRO A 111 14.44 -15.68 -6.19
CA PRO A 111 15.40 -15.00 -7.06
C PRO A 111 15.06 -13.52 -7.21
N ALA A 112 16.05 -12.65 -7.06
CA ALA A 112 15.88 -11.21 -7.23
C ALA A 112 15.71 -10.79 -8.70
N GLY A 113 16.32 -11.54 -9.61
CA GLY A 113 16.32 -11.22 -11.04
C GLY A 113 16.98 -12.30 -11.87
N ASN A 114 17.36 -11.97 -13.09
CA ASN A 114 18.02 -12.86 -14.05
C ASN A 114 19.49 -13.16 -13.67
N GLY A 115 19.71 -13.62 -12.45
CA GLY A 115 21.05 -13.85 -11.90
C GLY A 115 21.76 -12.58 -11.44
N ILE A 116 21.05 -11.46 -11.36
CA ILE A 116 21.56 -10.18 -10.89
C ILE A 116 21.04 -9.94 -9.46
N GLY A 117 21.92 -9.51 -8.57
CA GLY A 117 21.60 -9.22 -7.16
C GLY A 117 21.58 -10.46 -6.26
N GLN A 118 21.41 -10.22 -4.97
CA GLN A 118 21.21 -11.27 -3.97
C GLN A 118 19.76 -11.73 -4.01
N PRO A 119 19.47 -13.00 -3.64
CA PRO A 119 18.10 -13.43 -3.45
C PRO A 119 17.34 -12.53 -2.49
N LEU A 120 16.03 -12.39 -2.72
CA LEU A 120 15.14 -11.62 -1.86
C LEU A 120 14.51 -12.53 -0.81
N GLN A 121 14.59 -12.13 0.44
CA GLN A 121 13.94 -12.82 1.55
C GLN A 121 13.52 -11.82 2.60
N ILE A 122 12.28 -11.89 3.05
CA ILE A 122 11.78 -11.10 4.18
C ILE A 122 12.30 -11.69 5.50
N GLN A 123 12.66 -10.85 6.47
CA GLN A 123 13.17 -11.34 7.77
C GLN A 123 12.09 -12.06 8.58
N ASN A 124 10.88 -11.52 8.59
CA ASN A 124 9.73 -12.11 9.26
C ASN A 124 8.57 -12.25 8.28
N ALA A 125 8.02 -13.45 8.09
CA ALA A 125 6.89 -13.71 7.21
C ALA A 125 5.68 -12.80 7.55
N LEU A 126 4.89 -12.50 6.53
CA LEU A 126 3.61 -11.80 6.69
C LEU A 126 2.49 -12.80 7.01
N ASP A 127 1.42 -12.32 7.64
CA ASP A 127 0.25 -13.14 7.94
C ASP A 127 -0.70 -13.26 6.75
N TRP A 128 -0.69 -12.26 5.88
CA TRP A 128 -1.52 -12.21 4.68
C TRP A 128 -0.87 -11.34 3.59
N TYR A 129 -1.21 -11.63 2.33
CA TYR A 129 -0.63 -10.92 1.19
C TYR A 129 -1.55 -10.97 -0.02
N ILE A 130 -1.65 -9.89 -0.76
CA ILE A 130 -2.43 -9.79 -1.99
C ILE A 130 -1.54 -9.21 -3.08
N VAL A 131 -1.34 -9.96 -4.15
CA VAL A 131 -0.74 -9.43 -5.37
C VAL A 131 -1.81 -8.68 -6.15
N SER A 132 -1.53 -7.42 -6.47
CA SER A 132 -2.50 -6.50 -7.07
C SER A 132 -1.94 -5.84 -8.33
N ASP A 133 -1.42 -6.64 -9.25
CA ASP A 133 -0.93 -6.13 -10.53
C ASP A 133 -1.97 -5.23 -11.21
N HIS A 134 -1.50 -4.24 -11.98
CA HIS A 134 -2.35 -3.32 -12.73
C HIS A 134 -3.34 -4.07 -13.63
N ALA A 135 -4.62 -3.68 -13.59
CA ALA A 135 -5.64 -4.23 -14.48
C ALA A 135 -5.42 -3.83 -15.94
N GLU A 136 -4.79 -2.69 -16.15
CA GLU A 136 -4.44 -2.15 -17.44
C GLU A 136 -3.33 -3.00 -18.05
N TYR A 137 -3.64 -3.63 -19.20
CA TYR A 137 -2.69 -4.50 -19.91
C TYR A 137 -2.10 -5.63 -19.06
N LEU A 138 -2.86 -6.15 -18.08
CA LEU A 138 -2.47 -7.18 -17.14
C LEU A 138 -1.78 -8.38 -17.82
N GLY A 139 -0.51 -8.62 -17.49
CA GLY A 139 0.30 -9.72 -18.02
C GLY A 139 0.63 -9.62 -19.52
N ALA A 140 0.29 -8.50 -20.20
CA ALA A 140 0.46 -8.39 -21.65
C ALA A 140 1.93 -8.20 -22.06
N LEU A 141 2.69 -7.36 -21.36
CA LEU A 141 4.06 -7.06 -21.76
C LEU A 141 5.00 -8.28 -21.73
N PRO A 142 4.97 -9.15 -20.71
CA PRO A 142 5.74 -10.39 -20.73
C PRO A 142 5.43 -11.32 -21.90
N GLN A 143 4.22 -11.27 -22.46
CA GLN A 143 3.83 -12.07 -23.62
C GLN A 143 4.45 -11.59 -24.93
N MET A 144 5.07 -10.42 -24.94
CA MET A 144 5.83 -9.95 -26.11
C MET A 144 7.10 -10.78 -26.35
N GLU A 145 7.63 -11.46 -25.31
CA GLU A 145 8.76 -12.37 -25.41
C GLU A 145 8.39 -13.73 -26.05
N ASP A 146 7.12 -14.14 -25.98
CA ASP A 146 6.66 -15.42 -26.48
C ASP A 146 6.31 -15.33 -27.98
N PRO A 147 7.08 -15.96 -28.89
CA PRO A 147 6.83 -15.91 -30.34
C PRO A 147 5.48 -16.51 -30.76
N ASP A 148 4.91 -17.37 -29.93
CA ASP A 148 3.62 -18.01 -30.20
C ASP A 148 2.44 -17.14 -29.73
N SER A 149 2.69 -16.14 -28.88
CA SER A 149 1.68 -15.18 -28.44
C SER A 149 1.29 -14.19 -29.56
N PRO A 150 -0.01 -13.91 -29.75
CA PRO A 150 -0.45 -12.82 -30.64
C PRO A 150 0.14 -11.46 -30.26
N ILE A 151 0.41 -11.23 -28.97
CA ILE A 151 0.93 -9.97 -28.42
C ILE A 151 2.38 -9.73 -28.87
N SER A 152 3.16 -10.79 -29.18
CA SER A 152 4.52 -10.66 -29.71
C SER A 152 4.55 -9.98 -31.11
N LYS A 153 3.41 -9.86 -31.77
CA LYS A 153 3.27 -9.16 -33.05
C LYS A 153 2.97 -7.67 -32.91
N HIS A 154 2.89 -7.17 -31.67
CA HIS A 154 2.69 -5.75 -31.42
C HIS A 154 3.83 -4.92 -32.03
N PRO A 155 3.55 -3.76 -32.69
CA PRO A 155 4.58 -2.95 -33.34
C PRO A 155 5.73 -2.53 -32.45
N LEU A 156 5.48 -2.35 -31.15
CA LEU A 156 6.47 -1.96 -30.14
C LEU A 156 7.15 -3.17 -29.46
N ALA A 157 6.78 -4.42 -29.78
CA ALA A 157 7.30 -5.59 -29.07
C ALA A 157 8.81 -5.69 -29.14
N ALA A 158 9.41 -5.48 -30.33
CA ALA A 158 10.86 -5.54 -30.52
C ALA A 158 11.62 -4.44 -29.74
N ASP A 159 11.00 -3.27 -29.53
CA ASP A 159 11.61 -2.20 -28.76
C ASP A 159 11.47 -2.45 -27.26
N ILE A 160 10.32 -3.00 -26.81
CA ILE A 160 10.05 -3.31 -25.38
C ILE A 160 10.89 -4.49 -24.89
N THR A 161 11.05 -5.54 -25.70
CA THR A 161 11.80 -6.75 -25.32
C THR A 161 13.28 -6.73 -25.74
N GLY A 162 13.70 -5.67 -26.43
CA GLY A 162 15.07 -5.53 -26.92
C GLY A 162 16.05 -5.05 -25.85
N ASP A 163 17.35 -5.15 -26.19
CA ASP A 163 18.45 -4.79 -25.28
C ASP A 163 18.74 -3.27 -25.22
N ASP A 164 17.99 -2.43 -25.95
CA ASP A 164 18.15 -0.97 -25.91
C ASP A 164 17.19 -0.34 -24.92
N PRO A 165 17.64 0.02 -23.70
CA PRO A 165 16.78 0.54 -22.64
C PRO A 165 16.05 1.82 -23.03
N LYS A 166 16.69 2.66 -23.87
CA LYS A 166 16.05 3.90 -24.33
C LYS A 166 14.87 3.63 -25.22
N LYS A 167 14.98 2.67 -26.15
CA LYS A 167 13.87 2.28 -27.03
C LYS A 167 12.74 1.63 -26.24
N SER A 168 13.09 0.75 -25.31
CA SER A 168 12.13 0.11 -24.41
C SER A 168 11.34 1.16 -23.63
N PHE A 169 12.03 2.16 -23.10
CA PHE A 169 11.39 3.23 -22.34
C PHE A 169 10.55 4.18 -23.21
N ASP A 170 11.03 4.56 -24.39
CA ASP A 170 10.25 5.38 -25.34
C ASP A 170 8.98 4.66 -25.80
N ALA A 171 9.04 3.34 -26.00
CA ALA A 171 7.89 2.50 -26.34
C ALA A 171 6.89 2.42 -25.18
N TYR A 172 7.38 2.23 -23.95
CA TYR A 172 6.58 2.28 -22.74
C TYR A 172 5.88 3.64 -22.58
N GLY A 173 6.61 4.75 -22.78
CA GLY A 173 6.04 6.09 -22.74
C GLY A 173 4.89 6.26 -23.72
N THR A 174 5.00 5.70 -24.94
CA THR A 174 3.92 5.71 -25.95
C THR A 174 2.67 4.97 -25.45
N ILE A 175 2.83 3.83 -24.80
CA ILE A 175 1.72 3.05 -24.24
C ILE A 175 1.07 3.81 -23.06
N SER A 176 1.89 4.34 -22.17
CA SER A 176 1.43 5.06 -20.97
C SER A 176 0.72 6.37 -21.30
N ASP A 177 1.22 7.15 -22.25
CA ASP A 177 0.57 8.38 -22.73
C ASP A 177 -0.83 8.09 -23.30
N GLY A 178 -0.98 6.97 -24.00
CA GLY A 178 -2.29 6.52 -24.48
C GLY A 178 -3.22 6.12 -23.33
N MET A 179 -2.71 5.37 -22.39
CA MET A 179 -3.46 4.88 -21.23
C MET A 179 -3.92 6.02 -20.31
N TYR A 180 -3.05 7.01 -20.04
CA TYR A 180 -3.33 8.15 -19.15
C TYR A 180 -4.00 9.33 -19.86
N ALA A 181 -4.26 9.24 -21.17
CA ALA A 181 -5.09 10.22 -21.87
C ALA A 181 -6.51 10.28 -21.27
N ASN A 182 -7.19 11.40 -21.44
CA ASN A 182 -8.56 11.58 -20.94
C ASN A 182 -9.51 11.98 -22.08
N PRO A 183 -10.35 11.07 -22.60
CA PRO A 183 -10.49 9.64 -22.24
C PRO A 183 -9.29 8.80 -22.67
N PRO A 184 -9.07 7.61 -22.07
CA PRO A 184 -8.00 6.71 -22.45
C PRO A 184 -8.04 6.31 -23.92
N ASN A 185 -6.86 6.27 -24.56
CA ASN A 185 -6.68 5.72 -25.91
C ASN A 185 -6.19 4.28 -25.77
N VAL A 186 -7.13 3.33 -25.79
CA VAL A 186 -6.86 1.91 -25.56
C VAL A 186 -6.13 1.29 -26.74
N ASP A 187 -4.97 0.69 -26.51
CA ASP A 187 -4.30 -0.12 -27.51
C ASP A 187 -5.12 -1.38 -27.81
N PRO A 188 -5.47 -1.65 -29.08
CA PRO A 188 -6.38 -2.74 -29.43
C PRO A 188 -5.77 -4.15 -29.27
N ILE A 189 -4.43 -4.27 -29.27
CA ILE A 189 -3.74 -5.55 -29.11
C ILE A 189 -3.52 -5.82 -27.62
N LEU A 190 -2.97 -4.86 -26.87
CA LEU A 190 -2.70 -5.01 -25.44
C LEU A 190 -3.99 -5.05 -24.61
N GLY A 191 -5.03 -4.32 -25.03
CA GLY A 191 -6.34 -4.27 -24.38
C GLY A 191 -7.29 -5.40 -24.79
N ASP A 192 -6.81 -6.50 -25.39
CA ASP A 192 -7.65 -7.65 -25.73
C ASP A 192 -8.30 -8.26 -24.49
N LYS A 193 -9.61 -8.09 -24.38
CA LYS A 193 -10.39 -8.59 -23.23
C LYS A 193 -10.39 -10.12 -23.09
N LYS A 194 -10.18 -10.88 -24.15
CA LYS A 194 -10.06 -12.33 -24.09
C LYS A 194 -8.75 -12.72 -23.41
N PHE A 195 -7.67 -12.05 -23.75
CA PHE A 195 -6.37 -12.24 -23.10
C PHE A 195 -6.46 -11.84 -21.62
N ALA A 196 -6.99 -10.66 -21.31
CA ALA A 196 -7.16 -10.19 -19.93
C ALA A 196 -7.94 -11.19 -19.05
N ARG A 197 -9.00 -11.83 -19.59
CA ARG A 197 -9.74 -12.90 -18.88
C ARG A 197 -8.87 -14.08 -18.56
N THR A 198 -8.01 -14.51 -19.47
CA THR A 198 -7.11 -15.66 -19.24
C THR A 198 -6.13 -15.37 -18.12
N VAL A 199 -5.49 -14.20 -18.13
CA VAL A 199 -4.53 -13.81 -17.08
C VAL A 199 -5.23 -13.60 -15.74
N TRP A 200 -6.40 -12.94 -15.74
CA TRP A 200 -7.18 -12.77 -14.51
C TRP A 200 -7.60 -14.10 -13.88
N SER A 201 -8.03 -15.07 -14.68
CA SER A 201 -8.32 -16.43 -14.20
C SER A 201 -7.10 -17.06 -13.53
N GLU A 202 -5.90 -16.79 -14.01
CA GLU A 202 -4.66 -17.31 -13.42
C GLU A 202 -4.32 -16.59 -12.11
N VAL A 203 -4.49 -15.26 -12.04
CA VAL A 203 -4.35 -14.48 -10.78
C VAL A 203 -5.22 -15.09 -9.68
N VAL A 204 -6.50 -15.36 -9.99
CA VAL A 204 -7.45 -15.96 -9.03
C VAL A 204 -6.99 -17.34 -8.57
N LYS A 205 -6.57 -18.20 -9.50
CA LYS A 205 -6.06 -19.55 -9.17
C LYS A 205 -4.81 -19.50 -8.31
N ILE A 206 -3.88 -18.60 -8.60
CA ILE A 206 -2.66 -18.44 -7.81
C ILE A 206 -3.01 -17.97 -6.40
N ALA A 207 -3.91 -17.00 -6.25
CA ALA A 207 -4.39 -16.57 -4.95
C ALA A 207 -5.00 -17.75 -4.15
N ASP A 208 -5.81 -18.61 -4.77
CA ASP A 208 -6.38 -19.82 -4.12
C ASP A 208 -5.31 -20.85 -3.77
N LYS A 209 -4.33 -21.06 -4.65
CA LYS A 209 -3.23 -21.99 -4.45
C LYS A 209 -2.41 -21.68 -3.19
N TYR A 210 -2.21 -20.40 -2.88
CA TYR A 210 -1.40 -19.98 -1.73
C TYR A 210 -2.22 -19.69 -0.47
N TYR A 211 -3.55 -19.73 -0.52
CA TYR A 211 -4.39 -19.56 0.66
C TYR A 211 -4.21 -20.73 1.65
N ARG A 212 -3.88 -20.42 2.89
CA ARG A 212 -3.69 -21.34 4.01
C ARG A 212 -4.48 -20.86 5.23
N PRO A 213 -5.79 -21.16 5.33
CA PRO A 213 -6.64 -20.67 6.42
C PRO A 213 -6.02 -20.89 7.80
N GLY A 214 -6.00 -19.85 8.61
CA GLY A 214 -5.39 -19.83 9.94
C GLY A 214 -3.87 -19.65 9.96
N LYS A 215 -3.21 -19.55 8.80
CA LYS A 215 -1.75 -19.40 8.71
C LYS A 215 -1.32 -18.28 7.78
N PHE A 216 -1.83 -18.26 6.56
CA PHE A 216 -1.50 -17.27 5.56
C PHE A 216 -2.72 -17.01 4.67
N THR A 217 -3.21 -15.78 4.66
CA THR A 217 -4.39 -15.40 3.88
C THR A 217 -4.02 -14.68 2.62
N THR A 218 -4.60 -15.11 1.51
CA THR A 218 -4.55 -14.46 0.20
C THR A 218 -5.96 -14.20 -0.30
N MET A 219 -6.15 -13.14 -1.09
CA MET A 219 -7.40 -12.81 -1.75
C MET A 219 -7.13 -12.42 -3.19
N PRO A 220 -8.05 -12.67 -4.15
CA PRO A 220 -7.93 -12.10 -5.48
C PRO A 220 -7.97 -10.57 -5.40
N GLY A 221 -7.07 -9.90 -6.14
CA GLY A 221 -7.01 -8.46 -6.19
C GLY A 221 -6.33 -7.96 -7.45
N TYR A 222 -6.51 -6.68 -7.74
CA TYR A 222 -5.86 -5.97 -8.82
C TYR A 222 -5.84 -4.48 -8.52
N GLU A 223 -5.01 -3.71 -9.21
CA GLU A 223 -5.05 -2.27 -9.14
C GLU A 223 -5.77 -1.66 -10.35
N TRP A 224 -6.77 -0.83 -10.08
CA TRP A 224 -7.40 0.08 -11.03
C TRP A 224 -6.57 1.36 -11.10
N THR A 225 -5.88 1.60 -12.24
CA THR A 225 -4.76 2.54 -12.35
C THR A 225 -5.13 3.78 -13.14
N SER A 226 -6.10 4.54 -12.67
CA SER A 226 -6.46 5.80 -13.31
C SER A 226 -5.52 6.93 -12.91
N ALA A 227 -4.87 7.53 -13.90
CA ALA A 227 -3.97 8.66 -13.71
C ALA A 227 -4.15 9.75 -14.78
N PRO A 228 -5.33 10.41 -14.85
CA PRO A 228 -5.60 11.42 -15.86
C PRO A 228 -4.57 12.56 -15.77
N ASP A 229 -3.89 12.83 -16.89
CA ASP A 229 -2.79 13.80 -16.96
C ASP A 229 -1.67 13.50 -15.94
N TRP A 230 -1.34 12.23 -15.71
CA TRP A 230 -0.33 11.75 -14.75
C TRP A 230 -0.62 12.06 -13.26
N ARG A 231 -1.87 12.35 -12.92
CA ARG A 231 -2.34 12.62 -11.55
C ARG A 231 -2.94 11.35 -10.94
N ASN A 232 -2.29 10.80 -9.93
CA ASN A 232 -2.67 9.53 -9.32
C ASN A 232 -4.06 9.60 -8.67
N ILE A 233 -4.97 8.74 -9.13
CA ILE A 233 -6.23 8.41 -8.45
C ILE A 233 -6.46 6.89 -8.43
N HIS A 234 -5.39 6.11 -8.28
CA HIS A 234 -5.40 4.65 -8.28
C HIS A 234 -6.15 4.04 -7.09
N ARG A 235 -6.64 2.81 -7.25
CA ARG A 235 -7.30 2.00 -6.21
C ARG A 235 -6.91 0.54 -6.35
N VAL A 236 -6.45 -0.06 -5.26
CA VAL A 236 -6.40 -1.52 -5.19
C VAL A 236 -7.81 -2.03 -4.93
N VAL A 237 -8.29 -2.95 -5.76
CA VAL A 237 -9.59 -3.63 -5.61
C VAL A 237 -9.33 -5.05 -5.14
N ILE A 238 -9.95 -5.45 -4.02
CA ILE A 238 -9.84 -6.79 -3.46
C ILE A 238 -11.20 -7.46 -3.35
N PHE A 239 -11.24 -8.77 -3.58
CA PHE A 239 -12.43 -9.61 -3.45
C PHE A 239 -12.32 -10.46 -2.19
N ARG A 240 -13.42 -10.61 -1.46
CA ARG A 240 -13.47 -11.45 -0.26
C ARG A 240 -13.07 -12.89 -0.54
N ASP A 241 -13.57 -13.46 -1.63
CA ASP A 241 -13.31 -14.83 -2.06
C ASP A 241 -13.22 -14.93 -3.59
N SER A 242 -12.93 -16.11 -4.10
CA SER A 242 -12.74 -16.39 -5.52
C SER A 242 -13.99 -16.93 -6.23
N ALA A 243 -15.04 -17.31 -5.49
CA ALA A 243 -16.15 -18.10 -6.01
C ALA A 243 -16.99 -17.41 -7.09
N LYS A 244 -17.04 -16.08 -7.07
CA LYS A 244 -17.91 -15.28 -7.95
C LYS A 244 -17.22 -14.07 -8.56
N VAL A 245 -15.87 -14.06 -8.54
CA VAL A 245 -15.15 -12.94 -9.17
C VAL A 245 -15.56 -12.78 -10.64
N PRO A 246 -15.60 -11.55 -11.18
CA PRO A 246 -15.94 -11.33 -12.59
C PRO A 246 -14.92 -11.99 -13.51
N ASP A 247 -15.33 -12.26 -14.77
CA ASP A 247 -14.45 -12.86 -15.78
C ASP A 247 -13.19 -12.03 -16.09
N ALA A 248 -13.25 -10.71 -15.85
CA ALA A 248 -12.14 -9.79 -16.06
C ALA A 248 -12.23 -8.62 -15.07
N PRO A 249 -11.10 -8.01 -14.69
CA PRO A 249 -11.10 -6.81 -13.85
C PRO A 249 -11.71 -5.61 -14.63
N PHE A 250 -12.36 -4.71 -13.91
CA PHE A 250 -12.72 -3.40 -14.43
C PHE A 250 -11.51 -2.48 -14.32
N SER A 251 -11.05 -1.95 -15.44
CA SER A 251 -9.81 -1.18 -15.53
C SER A 251 -10.08 0.31 -15.83
N ALA A 252 -9.05 1.15 -15.68
CA ALA A 252 -9.12 2.53 -16.12
C ALA A 252 -9.28 2.68 -17.64
N LEU A 253 -9.01 1.62 -18.40
CA LEU A 253 -9.31 1.57 -19.85
C LEU A 253 -10.81 1.48 -20.13
N ASP A 254 -11.60 0.95 -19.18
CA ASP A 254 -13.06 0.95 -19.27
C ASP A 254 -13.64 2.31 -18.84
N SER A 255 -13.11 2.91 -17.78
CA SER A 255 -13.38 4.30 -17.37
C SER A 255 -12.31 4.81 -16.41
N SER A 256 -11.87 6.05 -16.61
CA SER A 256 -10.94 6.75 -15.73
C SER A 256 -11.60 7.39 -14.49
N LYS A 257 -12.92 7.20 -14.28
CA LYS A 257 -13.67 7.87 -13.22
C LYS A 257 -13.91 6.93 -12.02
N PRO A 258 -13.51 7.33 -10.79
CA PRO A 258 -13.81 6.53 -9.59
C PRO A 258 -15.30 6.21 -9.40
N GLU A 259 -16.18 7.14 -9.77
CA GLU A 259 -17.63 6.94 -9.66
C GLU A 259 -18.15 5.82 -10.58
N ASP A 260 -17.49 5.57 -11.69
CA ASP A 260 -17.83 4.46 -12.59
C ASP A 260 -17.34 3.12 -12.03
N LEU A 261 -16.13 3.12 -11.42
CA LEU A 261 -15.64 1.97 -10.66
C LEU A 261 -16.61 1.61 -9.54
N TRP A 262 -17.06 2.58 -8.73
CA TRP A 262 -18.00 2.31 -7.63
C TRP A 262 -19.33 1.74 -8.13
N ARG A 263 -19.87 2.25 -9.23
CA ARG A 263 -21.09 1.69 -9.85
C ARG A 263 -20.90 0.24 -10.32
N TRP A 264 -19.75 -0.04 -10.91
CA TRP A 264 -19.40 -1.42 -11.29
C TRP A 264 -19.27 -2.31 -10.05
N MET A 265 -18.62 -1.85 -8.99
CA MET A 265 -18.49 -2.59 -7.73
C MET A 265 -19.85 -2.86 -7.08
N ASP A 266 -20.78 -1.91 -7.10
CA ASP A 266 -22.14 -2.10 -6.61
C ASP A 266 -22.87 -3.17 -7.42
N ALA A 267 -22.76 -3.17 -8.75
CA ALA A 267 -23.30 -4.23 -9.61
C ALA A 267 -22.67 -5.63 -9.33
N GLN A 268 -21.39 -5.68 -8.96
CA GLN A 268 -20.77 -6.93 -8.51
C GLN A 268 -21.40 -7.43 -7.21
N ARG A 269 -21.66 -6.54 -6.23
CA ARG A 269 -22.35 -6.92 -4.98
C ARG A 269 -23.77 -7.42 -5.24
N ASP A 270 -24.50 -6.81 -6.15
CA ASP A 270 -25.84 -7.26 -6.56
C ASP A 270 -25.79 -8.66 -7.19
N SER A 271 -24.66 -9.05 -7.80
CA SER A 271 -24.39 -10.40 -8.32
C SER A 271 -23.89 -11.38 -7.25
N GLY A 272 -23.74 -10.91 -6.02
CA GLY A 272 -23.35 -11.73 -4.86
C GLY A 272 -21.85 -11.82 -4.61
N ASN A 273 -21.04 -10.91 -5.19
CA ASN A 273 -19.65 -10.68 -4.78
C ASN A 273 -19.61 -9.80 -3.53
N ASP A 274 -18.51 -9.87 -2.77
CA ASP A 274 -18.15 -8.83 -1.81
C ASP A 274 -16.73 -8.36 -2.11
N LEU A 275 -16.57 -7.07 -2.28
CA LEU A 275 -15.32 -6.44 -2.69
C LEU A 275 -15.22 -5.03 -2.12
N LEU A 276 -14.01 -4.53 -2.01
CA LEU A 276 -13.73 -3.15 -1.62
C LEU A 276 -12.56 -2.59 -2.43
N ALA A 277 -12.45 -1.27 -2.45
CA ALA A 277 -11.36 -0.56 -3.09
C ALA A 277 -10.58 0.26 -2.05
N VAL A 278 -9.27 0.35 -2.24
CA VAL A 278 -8.35 1.08 -1.37
C VAL A 278 -7.62 2.13 -2.20
N PRO A 279 -8.03 3.41 -2.10
CA PRO A 279 -7.33 4.50 -2.76
C PRO A 279 -5.99 4.77 -2.08
N HIS A 280 -5.01 5.26 -2.86
CA HIS A 280 -3.65 5.53 -2.39
C HIS A 280 -3.00 6.69 -3.13
N ASN A 281 -1.85 7.15 -2.64
CA ASN A 281 -1.05 8.25 -3.20
C ASN A 281 -1.84 9.53 -3.47
N GLY A 282 -2.63 9.98 -2.53
CA GLY A 282 -3.22 11.30 -2.59
C GLY A 282 -2.17 12.41 -2.74
N ASN A 283 -0.98 12.22 -2.12
CA ASN A 283 0.17 13.10 -2.29
C ASN A 283 0.60 13.27 -3.76
N ALA A 284 0.42 12.24 -4.61
CA ALA A 284 0.75 12.25 -6.03
C ALA A 284 -0.44 12.59 -6.95
N SER A 285 -1.59 12.98 -6.37
CA SER A 285 -2.83 13.22 -7.12
C SER A 285 -3.02 14.64 -7.63
N ASP A 286 -2.09 15.54 -7.34
CA ASP A 286 -2.26 16.98 -7.61
C ASP A 286 -3.58 17.54 -7.04
N GLY A 287 -4.00 17.00 -5.87
CA GLY A 287 -5.16 17.46 -5.12
C GLY A 287 -6.52 16.93 -5.57
N ILE A 288 -6.58 15.93 -6.45
CA ILE A 288 -7.85 15.38 -6.94
C ILE A 288 -8.31 14.08 -6.24
N MET A 289 -7.47 13.46 -5.39
CA MET A 289 -7.84 12.27 -4.63
C MET A 289 -8.99 12.52 -3.67
N PHE A 290 -8.92 13.62 -2.95
CA PHE A 290 -9.96 14.05 -2.02
C PHE A 290 -10.58 15.35 -2.53
N PRO A 291 -11.57 15.30 -3.41
CA PRO A 291 -12.13 16.48 -4.04
C PRO A 291 -12.64 17.51 -3.03
N VAL A 292 -12.40 18.80 -3.31
CA VAL A 292 -12.77 19.91 -2.41
C VAL A 292 -14.18 20.41 -2.70
N ASP A 293 -14.50 20.66 -3.96
CA ASP A 293 -15.76 21.29 -4.37
C ASP A 293 -16.68 20.35 -5.15
N LYS A 294 -16.10 19.60 -6.10
CA LYS A 294 -16.84 18.68 -6.97
C LYS A 294 -16.07 17.38 -7.10
N SER A 295 -16.78 16.29 -7.30
CA SER A 295 -16.21 14.98 -7.59
C SER A 295 -15.37 15.02 -8.89
N PHE A 296 -14.55 14.00 -9.14
CA PHE A 296 -13.80 13.88 -10.38
C PHE A 296 -14.74 13.85 -11.62
N GLY A 297 -15.89 13.20 -11.50
CA GLY A 297 -16.93 13.20 -12.53
C GLY A 297 -17.71 14.52 -12.66
N GLY A 298 -17.41 15.53 -11.84
CA GLY A 298 -18.04 16.85 -11.87
C GLY A 298 -19.32 16.99 -11.06
N SER A 299 -19.75 15.94 -10.33
CA SER A 299 -20.93 15.94 -9.49
C SER A 299 -20.72 16.68 -8.17
N SER A 300 -21.81 17.03 -7.48
CA SER A 300 -21.77 17.59 -6.13
C SER A 300 -21.26 16.56 -5.13
N LEU A 301 -20.58 17.02 -4.07
CA LEU A 301 -20.25 16.20 -2.90
C LEU A 301 -21.46 16.17 -1.96
N ASP A 302 -22.43 15.34 -2.26
CA ASP A 302 -23.67 15.17 -1.51
C ASP A 302 -23.73 13.82 -0.78
N LYS A 303 -24.87 13.53 -0.13
CA LYS A 303 -25.08 12.28 0.61
C LYS A 303 -24.94 11.03 -0.25
N GLU A 304 -25.36 11.08 -1.50
CA GLU A 304 -25.27 9.96 -2.43
C GLU A 304 -23.82 9.66 -2.77
N TYR A 305 -23.06 10.69 -3.15
CA TYR A 305 -21.63 10.58 -3.36
C TYR A 305 -20.89 10.05 -2.10
N ALA A 306 -21.19 10.62 -0.92
CA ALA A 306 -20.57 10.19 0.33
C ALA A 306 -20.87 8.72 0.64
N SER A 307 -22.14 8.31 0.49
CA SER A 307 -22.55 6.92 0.73
C SER A 307 -21.93 5.94 -0.26
N ALA A 308 -21.87 6.29 -1.55
CA ALA A 308 -21.24 5.47 -2.57
C ALA A 308 -19.74 5.30 -2.29
N ARG A 309 -19.04 6.39 -1.98
CA ARG A 309 -17.61 6.34 -1.67
C ARG A 309 -17.32 5.47 -0.44
N MET A 310 -17.99 5.72 0.68
CA MET A 310 -17.72 4.99 1.93
C MET A 310 -18.12 3.52 1.88
N ARG A 311 -19.09 3.14 1.07
CA ARG A 311 -19.43 1.74 0.83
C ARG A 311 -18.33 1.00 0.06
N ASN A 312 -17.66 1.70 -0.86
CA ASN A 312 -16.66 1.14 -1.75
C ASN A 312 -15.23 1.31 -1.23
N GLU A 313 -14.92 2.44 -0.57
CA GLU A 313 -13.59 2.83 -0.09
C GLU A 313 -13.58 3.01 1.44
N PRO A 314 -13.72 1.92 2.23
CA PRO A 314 -13.80 2.02 3.69
C PRO A 314 -12.48 2.41 4.35
N VAL A 315 -11.34 2.11 3.72
CA VAL A 315 -10.00 2.44 4.19
C VAL A 315 -9.19 3.17 3.11
N TYR A 316 -8.16 3.86 3.53
CA TYR A 316 -7.21 4.59 2.71
C TYR A 316 -5.78 4.18 3.04
N GLU A 317 -4.96 3.94 2.04
CA GLU A 317 -3.53 3.66 2.18
C GLU A 317 -2.78 4.96 2.46
N LEU A 318 -2.34 5.08 3.72
CA LEU A 318 -1.80 6.33 4.25
C LEU A 318 -0.33 6.55 3.90
N THR A 319 0.42 5.46 3.77
CA THR A 319 1.87 5.46 3.51
C THR A 319 2.26 4.25 2.67
N GLN A 320 3.23 4.45 1.80
CA GLN A 320 3.81 3.45 0.93
C GLN A 320 5.18 3.95 0.40
N ILE A 321 5.81 3.24 -0.54
CA ILE A 321 7.14 3.56 -1.04
C ILE A 321 7.26 4.96 -1.68
N LYS A 322 6.17 5.50 -2.24
CA LYS A 322 6.08 6.89 -2.71
C LYS A 322 5.67 7.86 -1.59
N GLY A 323 6.10 7.60 -0.34
CA GLY A 323 5.94 8.47 0.81
C GLY A 323 4.56 8.40 1.47
N THR A 324 4.34 9.34 2.40
CA THR A 324 3.11 9.41 3.21
C THR A 324 2.11 10.43 2.68
N SER A 325 0.83 10.10 2.82
CA SER A 325 -0.30 11.00 2.56
C SER A 325 -1.06 11.38 3.85
N GLU A 326 -0.47 11.18 5.05
CA GLU A 326 -1.13 11.57 6.31
C GLU A 326 -1.39 13.06 6.35
N THR A 327 -0.31 13.85 6.29
CA THR A 327 -0.33 15.30 6.41
C THR A 327 0.85 15.93 5.67
N HIS A 328 0.83 17.27 5.58
CA HIS A 328 1.91 18.05 4.98
C HIS A 328 2.14 19.35 5.76
N PRO A 329 3.40 19.82 5.95
CA PRO A 329 3.71 21.07 6.66
C PRO A 329 2.98 22.30 6.10
N ALA A 330 2.71 22.34 4.79
CA ALA A 330 1.93 23.43 4.18
C ALA A 330 0.47 23.48 4.66
N LEU A 331 -0.09 22.36 5.17
CA LEU A 331 -1.46 22.29 5.69
C LEU A 331 -1.49 22.42 7.22
N PHE A 332 -0.51 21.84 7.90
CA PHE A 332 -0.41 21.80 9.37
C PHE A 332 1.01 22.18 9.83
N PRO A 333 1.41 23.46 9.74
CA PRO A 333 2.79 23.90 9.97
C PRO A 333 3.28 23.74 11.42
N ASN A 334 2.37 23.47 12.36
CA ASN A 334 2.70 23.28 13.77
C ASN A 334 2.85 21.80 14.16
N ASP A 335 2.75 20.87 13.20
CA ASP A 335 3.02 19.46 13.45
C ASP A 335 4.52 19.18 13.33
N GLU A 336 5.17 18.93 14.48
CA GLU A 336 6.59 18.62 14.57
C GLU A 336 7.00 17.39 13.73
N PHE A 337 6.05 16.48 13.47
CA PHE A 337 6.26 15.22 12.73
C PHE A 337 5.49 15.17 11.41
N GLY A 338 5.09 16.32 10.90
CA GLY A 338 4.28 16.42 9.68
C GLY A 338 5.07 16.35 8.37
N ASP A 339 6.39 16.28 8.44
CA ASP A 339 7.31 16.22 7.29
C ASP A 339 7.90 14.83 7.02
N PHE A 340 7.27 13.79 7.55
CA PHE A 340 7.75 12.41 7.43
C PHE A 340 7.65 11.90 6.00
N GLU A 341 8.80 11.50 5.43
CA GLU A 341 8.93 10.82 4.13
C GLU A 341 7.98 11.42 3.07
N LEU A 342 8.12 12.72 2.83
CA LEU A 342 7.32 13.43 1.84
C LEU A 342 7.82 13.12 0.43
N TRP A 343 6.90 12.73 -0.46
CA TRP A 343 7.16 12.52 -1.87
C TRP A 343 6.20 13.42 -2.67
N ASP A 344 6.67 14.61 -3.03
CA ASP A 344 5.86 15.74 -3.50
C ASP A 344 5.80 15.87 -5.02
N TYR A 345 5.59 14.75 -5.71
CA TYR A 345 5.53 14.68 -7.16
C TYR A 345 4.19 14.14 -7.64
N THR A 346 3.81 14.47 -8.88
CA THR A 346 2.84 13.67 -9.63
C THR A 346 3.55 12.42 -10.18
N LEU A 347 2.85 11.52 -10.85
CA LEU A 347 3.51 10.37 -11.52
C LEU A 347 4.46 10.81 -12.65
N ALA A 348 4.18 11.94 -13.33
CA ALA A 348 5.23 12.70 -13.99
C ALA A 348 6.09 13.41 -12.91
N PRO A 349 7.41 13.63 -13.14
CA PRO A 349 8.28 14.27 -12.17
C PRO A 349 8.01 15.79 -12.05
N THR A 350 6.76 16.13 -11.76
CA THR A 350 6.25 17.50 -11.60
C THR A 350 5.83 17.69 -10.16
N ALA A 351 6.41 18.69 -9.50
CA ALA A 351 6.08 19.02 -8.11
C ALA A 351 4.62 19.50 -8.00
N THR A 352 3.92 18.99 -6.99
CA THR A 352 2.56 19.42 -6.66
C THR A 352 2.60 20.80 -5.99
N PRO A 353 1.89 21.82 -6.51
CA PRO A 353 1.89 23.14 -5.91
C PRO A 353 1.19 23.16 -4.54
N PRO A 354 1.56 24.09 -3.64
CA PRO A 354 1.02 24.13 -2.27
C PRO A 354 -0.51 24.22 -2.19
N GLU A 355 -1.16 24.92 -3.12
CA GLU A 355 -2.61 25.09 -3.18
C GLU A 355 -3.36 23.79 -3.47
N HIS A 356 -2.73 22.82 -4.16
CA HIS A 356 -3.32 21.53 -4.47
C HIS A 356 -3.15 20.49 -3.33
N LYS A 357 -2.26 20.75 -2.37
CA LYS A 357 -2.03 19.84 -1.22
C LYS A 357 -3.32 19.52 -0.46
N LYS A 358 -4.26 20.46 -0.39
CA LYS A 358 -5.53 20.30 0.31
C LYS A 358 -6.36 19.10 -0.15
N GLY A 359 -6.32 18.75 -1.41
CA GLY A 359 -7.03 17.59 -1.97
C GLY A 359 -6.22 16.29 -1.98
N GLY A 360 -4.98 16.29 -1.46
CA GLY A 360 -4.04 15.20 -1.53
C GLY A 360 -3.74 14.49 -0.21
N TYR A 361 -4.12 15.06 0.94
CA TYR A 361 -3.70 14.56 2.25
C TYR A 361 -4.88 14.19 3.15
N ALA A 362 -4.74 13.08 3.87
CA ALA A 362 -5.81 12.41 4.60
C ALA A 362 -6.35 13.25 5.77
N ARG A 363 -5.48 13.80 6.64
CA ARG A 363 -5.92 14.54 7.83
C ARG A 363 -6.84 15.71 7.48
N GLU A 364 -6.49 16.48 6.45
CA GLU A 364 -7.32 17.58 5.97
C GLU A 364 -8.66 17.05 5.41
N ALA A 365 -8.60 15.96 4.63
CA ALA A 365 -9.80 15.35 4.06
C ALA A 365 -10.76 14.83 5.15
N LEU A 366 -10.25 14.17 6.21
CA LEU A 366 -11.06 13.70 7.34
C LEU A 366 -11.83 14.86 8.00
N ILE A 367 -11.14 15.99 8.28
CA ILE A 367 -11.76 17.16 8.91
C ILE A 367 -12.77 17.83 7.95
N ARG A 368 -12.47 17.88 6.65
CA ARG A 368 -13.41 18.37 5.64
C ARG A 368 -14.64 17.47 5.53
N GLY A 369 -14.48 16.16 5.70
CA GLY A 369 -15.59 15.21 5.77
C GLY A 369 -16.55 15.52 6.92
N LEU A 370 -16.02 15.83 8.12
CA LEU A 370 -16.83 16.29 9.26
C LEU A 370 -17.62 17.58 8.94
N LYS A 371 -16.99 18.50 8.21
CA LYS A 371 -17.66 19.73 7.78
C LYS A 371 -18.80 19.45 6.81
N LEU A 372 -18.56 18.63 5.79
CA LEU A 372 -19.61 18.22 4.84
C LEU A 372 -20.77 17.53 5.55
N GLU A 373 -20.48 16.67 6.53
CA GLU A 373 -21.50 16.00 7.35
C GLU A 373 -22.34 17.00 8.16
N SER A 374 -21.69 17.99 8.80
CA SER A 374 -22.37 19.06 9.55
C SER A 374 -23.24 19.97 8.65
N GLU A 375 -22.89 20.07 7.37
CA GLU A 375 -23.68 20.77 6.34
C GLU A 375 -24.82 19.90 5.77
N GLY A 376 -25.00 18.67 6.26
CA GLY A 376 -26.03 17.75 5.81
C GLY A 376 -25.71 17.05 4.48
N LYS A 377 -24.48 17.09 3.99
CA LYS A 377 -24.02 16.49 2.73
C LYS A 377 -23.48 15.05 2.88
N GLY A 378 -23.42 14.51 4.13
CA GLY A 378 -22.73 13.27 4.44
C GLY A 378 -21.23 13.44 4.52
N ASN A 379 -20.52 12.37 4.94
CA ASN A 379 -19.07 12.37 5.08
C ASN A 379 -18.43 11.40 4.06
N PRO A 380 -17.88 11.90 2.93
CA PRO A 380 -17.24 11.04 1.93
C PRO A 380 -15.81 10.63 2.31
N PHE A 381 -15.32 11.07 3.46
CA PHE A 381 -13.93 10.84 3.92
C PHE A 381 -13.89 10.18 5.31
N LYS A 382 -14.89 9.37 5.65
CA LYS A 382 -14.98 8.64 6.92
C LYS A 382 -14.27 7.30 6.87
N PHE A 383 -13.08 7.28 6.27
CA PHE A 383 -12.28 6.08 6.06
C PHE A 383 -11.35 5.77 7.25
N GLY A 384 -10.93 4.51 7.34
CA GLY A 384 -9.83 4.06 8.20
C GLY A 384 -8.48 4.12 7.48
N PHE A 385 -7.41 3.73 8.16
CA PHE A 385 -6.04 3.76 7.66
C PHE A 385 -5.43 2.38 7.53
N ILE A 386 -4.69 2.17 6.45
CA ILE A 386 -3.72 1.08 6.27
C ILE A 386 -2.40 1.66 5.74
N GLY A 387 -1.29 0.93 5.90
CA GLY A 387 -0.04 1.15 5.17
C GLY A 387 0.15 0.03 4.16
N ASP A 388 0.88 0.30 3.08
CA ASP A 388 1.21 -0.73 2.11
C ASP A 388 2.53 -0.45 1.37
N SER A 389 2.93 -1.30 0.42
CA SER A 389 4.25 -1.18 -0.18
C SER A 389 4.27 -0.48 -1.53
N ASP A 390 3.37 -0.80 -2.43
CA ASP A 390 3.41 -0.41 -3.85
C ASP A 390 4.75 -0.77 -4.53
N THR A 391 5.35 -1.87 -4.08
CA THR A 391 6.63 -2.36 -4.61
C THR A 391 6.38 -3.08 -5.93
N HIS A 392 7.27 -2.86 -6.91
CA HIS A 392 7.15 -3.37 -8.29
C HIS A 392 8.21 -4.42 -8.62
N ASN A 393 8.69 -5.14 -7.63
CA ASN A 393 9.64 -6.26 -7.79
C ASN A 393 9.15 -7.55 -7.09
N GLY A 394 7.85 -7.60 -6.72
CA GLY A 394 7.22 -8.74 -6.07
C GLY A 394 7.55 -8.95 -4.59
N ALA A 395 8.50 -8.18 -4.05
CA ALA A 395 8.93 -8.23 -2.66
C ALA A 395 8.69 -6.86 -2.00
N SER A 396 7.86 -6.79 -0.97
CA SER A 396 7.58 -5.51 -0.31
C SER A 396 8.82 -4.95 0.38
N ALA A 397 9.28 -3.77 -0.01
CA ALA A 397 10.43 -3.09 0.57
C ALA A 397 10.05 -2.39 1.88
N ILE A 398 9.71 -3.17 2.92
CA ILE A 398 9.13 -2.70 4.19
C ILE A 398 10.10 -2.73 5.37
N GLU A 399 11.33 -3.15 5.15
CA GLU A 399 12.38 -3.27 6.17
C GLU A 399 13.53 -2.34 5.80
N GLU A 400 13.81 -1.32 6.61
CA GLU A 400 14.86 -0.34 6.35
C GLU A 400 16.25 -0.99 6.17
N ASP A 401 16.54 -1.99 6.98
CA ASP A 401 17.80 -2.72 6.93
C ASP A 401 17.83 -3.86 5.89
N ASN A 402 16.72 -4.10 5.20
CA ASN A 402 16.57 -5.09 4.13
C ASN A 402 15.79 -4.49 2.94
N TYR A 403 16.07 -3.24 2.62
CA TYR A 403 15.36 -2.49 1.59
C TYR A 403 15.67 -3.03 0.19
N THR A 404 14.65 -3.38 -0.57
CA THR A 404 14.76 -4.00 -1.90
C THR A 404 14.54 -3.02 -3.06
N GLY A 405 14.17 -1.77 -2.75
CA GLY A 405 13.79 -0.78 -3.75
C GLY A 405 12.37 -0.94 -4.26
N LYS A 406 11.91 0.01 -5.06
CA LYS A 406 10.59 -0.01 -5.70
C LYS A 406 10.57 -0.92 -6.93
N PHE A 407 11.56 -0.81 -7.79
CA PHE A 407 11.60 -1.44 -9.10
C PHE A 407 12.67 -2.54 -9.19
N GLY A 408 12.58 -3.40 -10.22
CA GLY A 408 13.55 -4.47 -10.44
C GLY A 408 14.99 -3.96 -10.65
N PHE A 409 15.19 -2.82 -11.30
CA PHE A 409 16.54 -2.24 -11.45
C PHE A 409 17.14 -1.73 -10.13
N GLU A 410 16.32 -1.45 -9.11
CA GLU A 410 16.78 -1.01 -7.79
C GLU A 410 17.27 -2.14 -6.89
N ILE A 411 17.26 -3.38 -7.37
CA ILE A 411 17.91 -4.50 -6.69
C ILE A 411 19.42 -4.22 -6.51
N ASP A 412 20.05 -3.47 -7.43
CA ASP A 412 21.37 -2.91 -7.21
C ASP A 412 21.29 -1.67 -6.29
N PRO A 413 21.90 -1.73 -5.07
CA PRO A 413 21.90 -0.61 -4.12
C PRO A 413 22.46 0.70 -4.69
N LYS A 414 23.34 0.62 -5.66
CA LYS A 414 23.89 1.80 -6.33
C LYS A 414 22.80 2.56 -7.08
N HIS A 415 21.89 1.85 -7.75
CA HIS A 415 20.80 2.48 -8.49
C HIS A 415 19.77 3.15 -7.56
N ARG A 416 19.64 2.68 -6.32
CA ARG A 416 18.79 3.33 -5.31
C ARG A 416 19.33 4.68 -4.86
N LEU A 417 20.65 4.80 -4.70
CA LEU A 417 21.30 6.03 -4.23
C LEU A 417 21.67 7.01 -5.34
N GLU A 418 22.14 6.50 -6.48
CA GLU A 418 22.65 7.30 -7.60
C GLU A 418 21.67 7.41 -8.77
N GLY A 419 20.54 6.68 -8.74
CA GLY A 419 19.66 6.48 -9.87
C GLY A 419 20.19 5.45 -10.87
N PRO A 420 19.33 4.91 -11.76
CA PRO A 420 19.77 4.00 -12.81
C PRO A 420 20.68 4.71 -13.81
N PRO A 421 21.56 3.97 -14.52
CA PRO A 421 22.50 4.55 -15.47
C PRO A 421 21.82 5.42 -16.53
N GLY A 422 22.35 6.63 -16.76
CA GLY A 422 21.85 7.55 -17.77
C GLY A 422 20.64 8.42 -17.38
N VAL A 423 20.14 8.26 -16.16
CA VAL A 423 19.15 9.16 -15.57
C VAL A 423 19.83 10.50 -15.18
N ASP A 424 19.13 11.60 -15.39
CA ASP A 424 19.57 12.90 -14.90
C ASP A 424 19.40 13.03 -13.38
N GLU A 425 19.98 14.07 -12.77
CA GLU A 425 19.91 14.30 -11.32
C GLU A 425 18.46 14.43 -10.81
N LYS A 426 17.56 14.94 -11.62
CA LYS A 426 16.15 15.07 -11.23
C LYS A 426 15.47 13.72 -11.11
N GLY A 427 15.70 12.81 -12.06
CA GLY A 427 15.20 11.45 -12.01
C GLY A 427 15.88 10.63 -10.90
N ALA A 428 17.21 10.76 -10.73
CA ALA A 428 17.94 10.13 -9.65
C ALA A 428 17.40 10.58 -8.28
N LYS A 429 17.12 11.89 -8.12
CA LYS A 429 16.51 12.41 -6.89
C LYS A 429 15.14 11.80 -6.61
N GLN A 430 14.29 11.66 -7.61
CA GLN A 430 12.95 11.09 -7.44
C GLN A 430 13.00 9.62 -6.96
N VAL A 431 13.98 8.84 -7.43
CA VAL A 431 14.22 7.45 -6.99
C VAL A 431 14.72 7.42 -5.54
N ARG A 432 15.73 8.22 -5.19
CA ARG A 432 16.27 8.20 -3.83
C ARG A 432 15.37 8.87 -2.78
N ASP A 433 14.35 9.62 -3.22
CA ASP A 433 13.28 10.13 -2.36
C ASP A 433 12.22 9.07 -2.00
N PHE A 434 12.28 7.86 -2.56
CA PHE A 434 11.42 6.76 -2.11
C PHE A 434 11.71 6.42 -0.63
N SER A 435 10.63 6.16 0.10
CA SER A 435 10.71 5.64 1.47
C SER A 435 10.73 4.11 1.48
N SER A 436 10.86 3.49 2.63
CA SER A 436 10.40 2.12 2.79
C SER A 436 8.89 2.05 2.62
N GLY A 437 8.39 0.87 2.26
CA GLY A 437 6.96 0.62 2.17
C GLY A 437 6.31 0.52 3.54
N GLY A 438 5.00 0.76 3.60
CA GLY A 438 4.20 0.55 4.79
C GLY A 438 3.70 -0.89 4.93
N VAL A 439 3.08 -1.16 6.09
CA VAL A 439 2.41 -2.43 6.38
C VAL A 439 0.99 -2.14 6.88
N ALA A 440 0.02 -2.93 6.40
CA ALA A 440 -1.32 -2.94 6.95
C ALA A 440 -1.40 -3.87 8.15
N ALA A 441 -1.81 -3.33 9.28
CA ALA A 441 -2.11 -4.09 10.49
C ALA A 441 -3.63 -4.18 10.68
N VAL A 442 -4.15 -5.38 10.88
CA VAL A 442 -5.58 -5.67 10.88
C VAL A 442 -5.96 -6.44 12.15
N TRP A 443 -6.87 -5.91 12.96
CA TRP A 443 -7.42 -6.61 14.12
C TRP A 443 -8.59 -7.50 13.70
N ALA A 444 -8.36 -8.80 13.57
CA ALA A 444 -9.35 -9.77 13.10
C ALA A 444 -9.55 -10.93 14.08
N GLU A 445 -10.72 -11.55 14.01
CA GLU A 445 -11.08 -12.70 14.82
C GLU A 445 -10.31 -13.97 14.41
N SER A 446 -9.83 -14.01 13.15
CA SER A 446 -9.06 -15.13 12.62
C SER A 446 -8.27 -14.72 11.38
N ASN A 447 -7.16 -15.42 11.10
CA ASN A 447 -6.43 -15.29 9.84
C ASN A 447 -7.13 -16.09 8.75
N THR A 448 -8.23 -15.57 8.23
CA THR A 448 -9.01 -16.12 7.12
C THR A 448 -9.46 -14.99 6.22
N ARG A 449 -9.87 -15.30 4.97
CA ARG A 449 -10.43 -14.32 4.05
C ARG A 449 -11.56 -13.51 4.71
N ASP A 450 -12.53 -14.19 5.32
CA ASP A 450 -13.62 -13.54 6.04
C ASP A 450 -13.12 -12.66 7.18
N GLY A 451 -12.22 -13.18 8.03
CA GLY A 451 -11.69 -12.44 9.18
C GLY A 451 -10.97 -11.16 8.77
N ILE A 452 -10.02 -11.25 7.84
CA ILE A 452 -9.22 -10.12 7.35
C ILE A 452 -10.11 -9.13 6.59
N PHE A 453 -10.95 -9.61 5.66
CA PHE A 453 -11.82 -8.74 4.86
C PHE A 453 -12.81 -7.95 5.71
N GLU A 454 -13.50 -8.59 6.66
CA GLU A 454 -14.45 -7.92 7.56
C GLU A 454 -13.75 -6.91 8.47
N ALA A 455 -12.51 -7.19 8.93
CA ALA A 455 -11.75 -6.25 9.73
C ALA A 455 -11.35 -5.00 8.93
N ILE A 456 -10.93 -5.15 7.67
CA ILE A 456 -10.67 -4.02 6.76
C ILE A 456 -11.99 -3.25 6.52
N LYS A 457 -13.08 -3.93 6.24
CA LYS A 457 -14.39 -3.35 5.96
C LYS A 457 -14.95 -2.52 7.14
N ARG A 458 -14.75 -2.99 8.39
CA ARG A 458 -15.12 -2.25 9.60
C ARG A 458 -14.07 -1.24 10.06
N LYS A 459 -12.95 -1.11 9.33
CA LYS A 459 -11.87 -0.14 9.58
C LYS A 459 -11.10 -0.37 10.87
N GLU A 460 -11.09 -1.59 11.41
CA GLU A 460 -10.30 -1.92 12.59
C GLU A 460 -8.87 -2.28 12.19
N THR A 461 -8.22 -1.28 11.63
CA THR A 461 -6.92 -1.33 10.97
C THR A 461 -6.06 -0.16 11.38
N TYR A 462 -4.76 -0.31 11.21
CA TYR A 462 -3.82 0.80 11.32
C TYR A 462 -2.68 0.66 10.30
N ALA A 463 -2.11 1.80 9.92
CA ALA A 463 -0.93 1.86 9.07
C ALA A 463 0.33 1.81 9.92
N THR A 464 1.38 1.16 9.42
CA THR A 464 2.75 1.35 9.90
C THR A 464 3.65 1.77 8.74
N SER A 465 4.79 2.37 9.04
CA SER A 465 5.79 2.76 8.06
C SER A 465 6.83 1.68 7.77
N GLY A 466 6.54 0.41 8.13
CA GLY A 466 7.41 -0.75 7.92
C GLY A 466 7.46 -1.67 9.14
N PRO A 467 7.95 -1.21 10.30
CA PRO A 467 7.93 -1.99 11.54
C PRO A 467 6.53 -2.42 11.95
N ARG A 468 6.45 -3.47 12.77
CA ARG A 468 5.19 -4.11 13.18
C ARG A 468 4.88 -3.93 14.68
N PRO A 469 4.79 -2.69 15.21
CA PRO A 469 4.36 -2.47 16.58
C PRO A 469 2.91 -2.92 16.74
N MET A 470 2.57 -3.54 17.87
CA MET A 470 1.19 -3.87 18.19
C MET A 470 0.51 -2.66 18.81
N VAL A 471 -0.52 -2.10 18.15
CA VAL A 471 -1.22 -0.90 18.62
C VAL A 471 -2.71 -1.18 18.81
N ARG A 472 -3.25 -0.93 19.99
CA ARG A 472 -4.69 -0.90 20.28
C ARG A 472 -5.12 0.52 20.62
N PHE A 473 -6.28 0.93 20.09
CA PHE A 473 -6.88 2.22 20.36
C PHE A 473 -8.40 2.09 20.51
N PHE A 474 -8.91 2.50 21.65
CA PHE A 474 -10.33 2.47 22.00
C PHE A 474 -10.79 3.83 22.51
N GLY A 475 -12.05 4.17 22.26
CA GLY A 475 -12.69 5.38 22.79
C GLY A 475 -14.08 5.10 23.34
N GLY A 476 -14.51 5.86 24.35
CA GLY A 476 -15.84 5.72 24.93
C GLY A 476 -16.06 6.72 26.07
N PHE A 477 -17.29 6.76 26.62
CA PHE A 477 -17.63 7.65 27.75
C PHE A 477 -17.50 6.96 29.13
N ASP A 478 -17.37 5.63 29.18
CA ASP A 478 -17.18 4.83 30.41
C ASP A 478 -15.94 3.90 30.27
N MET A 479 -14.79 4.48 30.06
CA MET A 479 -13.54 3.74 29.82
C MET A 479 -12.60 3.71 31.03
N SER A 480 -12.99 4.28 32.17
CA SER A 480 -12.12 4.37 33.33
C SER A 480 -11.78 3.00 33.94
N GLY A 481 -10.52 2.79 34.33
CA GLY A 481 -10.06 1.56 34.97
C GLY A 481 -9.88 0.35 34.04
N ILE A 482 -10.10 0.49 32.73
CA ILE A 482 -9.84 -0.56 31.75
C ILE A 482 -8.34 -0.63 31.45
N SER A 483 -7.78 -1.85 31.48
CA SER A 483 -6.38 -2.11 31.12
C SER A 483 -6.28 -3.02 29.91
N LEU A 484 -5.76 -2.52 28.78
CA LEU A 484 -5.60 -3.30 27.55
C LEU A 484 -4.51 -4.39 27.65
N GLY A 485 -3.71 -4.41 28.71
CA GLY A 485 -2.70 -5.44 28.95
C GLY A 485 -3.25 -6.79 29.42
N THR A 486 -4.56 -6.95 29.55
CA THR A 486 -5.21 -8.19 29.98
C THR A 486 -6.37 -8.56 29.04
N GLU A 487 -6.63 -9.86 28.90
CA GLU A 487 -7.78 -10.35 28.08
C GLU A 487 -9.12 -9.75 28.55
N ASP A 488 -9.33 -9.70 29.88
CA ASP A 488 -10.55 -9.13 30.46
C ASP A 488 -10.67 -7.63 30.18
N GLY A 489 -9.57 -6.89 30.27
CA GLY A 489 -9.56 -5.47 29.92
C GLY A 489 -9.87 -5.22 28.43
N VAL A 490 -9.32 -6.02 27.53
CA VAL A 490 -9.66 -5.95 26.11
C VAL A 490 -11.14 -6.25 25.87
N LYS A 491 -11.68 -7.30 26.51
CA LYS A 491 -13.11 -7.63 26.47
C LYS A 491 -13.99 -6.49 26.99
N GLN A 492 -13.59 -5.84 28.09
CA GLN A 492 -14.28 -4.67 28.62
C GLN A 492 -14.22 -3.48 27.67
N ALA A 493 -13.07 -3.25 27.01
CA ALA A 493 -12.90 -2.18 26.04
C ALA A 493 -13.86 -2.34 24.84
N TYR A 494 -14.01 -3.56 24.31
CA TYR A 494 -15.03 -3.84 23.27
C TYR A 494 -16.47 -3.71 23.77
N ALA A 495 -16.74 -4.03 25.04
CA ALA A 495 -18.10 -3.98 25.59
C ALA A 495 -18.58 -2.56 25.93
N LYS A 496 -17.67 -1.67 26.32
CA LYS A 496 -17.98 -0.32 26.83
C LYS A 496 -17.60 0.81 25.89
N GLY A 497 -16.75 0.54 24.93
CA GLY A 497 -16.25 1.52 23.97
C GLY A 497 -16.29 1.01 22.55
N VAL A 498 -15.66 1.77 21.67
CA VAL A 498 -15.47 1.43 20.24
C VAL A 498 -13.99 1.34 19.93
N PRO A 499 -13.55 0.37 19.12
CA PRO A 499 -12.17 0.29 18.65
C PRO A 499 -11.90 1.36 17.59
N MET A 500 -10.63 1.50 17.20
CA MET A 500 -10.24 2.28 16.02
C MET A 500 -11.15 1.98 14.82
N GLY A 501 -11.46 2.99 14.02
CA GLY A 501 -12.40 2.92 12.90
C GLY A 501 -13.89 3.06 13.28
N GLY A 502 -14.22 2.99 14.58
CA GLY A 502 -15.60 3.01 15.09
C GLY A 502 -16.17 4.41 15.32
N ASP A 503 -17.49 4.43 15.58
CA ASP A 503 -18.24 5.63 15.91
C ASP A 503 -18.56 5.66 17.40
N LEU A 504 -18.20 6.74 18.10
CA LEU A 504 -18.62 6.96 19.48
C LEU A 504 -20.15 7.11 19.55
N PRO A 505 -20.80 6.58 20.59
CA PRO A 505 -22.21 6.88 20.82
C PRO A 505 -22.40 8.37 21.10
N ALA A 506 -23.62 8.84 20.97
CA ALA A 506 -23.97 10.19 21.36
C ALA A 506 -23.55 10.47 22.81
N ALA A 507 -23.00 11.66 23.05
CA ALA A 507 -22.61 12.07 24.39
C ALA A 507 -23.84 12.19 25.29
N THR A 508 -23.81 11.49 26.43
CA THR A 508 -24.84 11.59 27.47
C THR A 508 -24.38 12.46 28.62
N ASP A 509 -23.12 12.34 29.02
CA ASP A 509 -22.50 13.13 30.07
C ASP A 509 -20.97 13.06 29.94
N GLY A 510 -20.27 14.17 30.21
CA GLY A 510 -18.82 14.23 30.22
C GLY A 510 -18.16 14.22 28.82
N ALA A 511 -16.85 14.05 28.82
CA ALA A 511 -16.01 13.97 27.64
C ALA A 511 -15.57 12.51 27.35
N PRO A 512 -15.34 12.15 26.10
CA PRO A 512 -14.86 10.81 25.77
C PRO A 512 -13.46 10.58 26.30
N THR A 513 -13.23 9.36 26.79
CA THR A 513 -11.94 8.87 27.24
C THR A 513 -11.42 7.85 26.24
N PHE A 514 -10.17 8.01 25.86
CA PHE A 514 -9.46 7.13 24.94
C PHE A 514 -8.39 6.35 25.68
N ILE A 515 -8.26 5.07 25.34
CA ILE A 515 -7.18 4.21 25.81
C ILE A 515 -6.36 3.78 24.61
N VAL A 516 -5.07 4.02 24.66
CA VAL A 516 -4.12 3.57 23.64
C VAL A 516 -3.01 2.78 24.31
N GLN A 517 -2.66 1.64 23.72
CA GLN A 517 -1.53 0.82 24.09
C GLN A 517 -0.71 0.51 22.85
N ALA A 518 0.58 0.73 22.93
CA ALA A 518 1.54 0.36 21.90
C ALA A 518 2.65 -0.50 22.51
N LEU A 519 2.98 -1.60 21.84
CA LEU A 519 4.09 -2.48 22.16
C LEU A 519 4.99 -2.53 20.92
N LYS A 520 6.30 -2.31 21.11
CA LYS A 520 7.25 -2.39 20.00
C LYS A 520 7.29 -3.79 19.38
N GLU A 521 7.71 -3.88 18.15
CA GLU A 521 8.11 -5.15 17.54
C GLU A 521 9.21 -5.82 18.36
N PRO A 522 9.21 -7.14 18.56
CA PRO A 522 10.16 -7.80 19.49
C PRO A 522 11.62 -7.41 19.25
N ASP A 523 12.07 -7.46 18.00
CA ASP A 523 13.45 -7.15 17.61
C ASP A 523 13.61 -5.69 17.11
N GLY A 524 12.52 -4.91 17.09
CA GLY A 524 12.50 -3.53 16.59
C GLY A 524 12.94 -2.47 17.60
N ALA A 525 12.82 -1.21 17.19
CA ALA A 525 13.19 -0.05 17.97
C ALA A 525 12.18 0.25 19.09
N ASN A 526 12.68 0.80 20.20
CA ASN A 526 11.84 1.30 21.28
C ASN A 526 10.94 2.44 20.83
N LEU A 527 9.87 2.68 21.59
CA LEU A 527 8.89 3.73 21.32
C LEU A 527 9.33 5.06 21.95
N ASP A 528 9.15 6.14 21.21
CA ASP A 528 9.36 7.51 21.70
C ASP A 528 8.13 8.02 22.45
N ARG A 529 6.99 8.07 21.77
CA ARG A 529 5.75 8.67 22.31
C ARG A 529 4.50 8.16 21.59
N ILE A 530 3.36 8.40 22.25
CA ILE A 530 2.03 8.29 21.65
C ILE A 530 1.42 9.69 21.60
N GLN A 531 0.92 10.05 20.44
CA GLN A 531 0.13 11.27 20.19
C GLN A 531 -1.31 10.89 19.87
N ILE A 532 -2.28 11.69 20.32
CA ILE A 532 -3.65 11.69 19.82
C ILE A 532 -3.83 12.94 18.99
N ILE A 533 -4.21 12.76 17.73
CA ILE A 533 -4.57 13.81 16.80
C ILE A 533 -6.08 13.96 16.80
N LYS A 534 -6.56 15.13 17.24
CA LYS A 534 -7.95 15.53 17.17
C LYS A 534 -8.17 16.45 15.97
N GLY A 535 -9.18 16.15 15.17
CA GLY A 535 -9.74 17.06 14.17
C GLY A 535 -11.20 17.33 14.49
N TRP A 536 -11.66 18.60 14.33
CA TRP A 536 -13.06 18.92 14.57
C TRP A 536 -13.52 20.13 13.74
N VAL A 537 -14.83 20.35 13.72
CA VAL A 537 -15.42 21.55 13.15
C VAL A 537 -16.03 22.36 14.29
N ASP A 538 -15.55 23.59 14.45
CA ASP A 538 -16.04 24.48 15.51
C ASP A 538 -17.42 25.09 15.20
N LYS A 539 -18.02 25.78 16.18
CA LYS A 539 -19.35 26.40 16.07
C LYS A 539 -19.47 27.42 14.94
N SER A 540 -18.33 27.94 14.43
CA SER A 540 -18.31 28.84 13.28
C SER A 540 -18.22 28.11 11.93
N GLY A 541 -18.14 26.78 11.95
CA GLY A 541 -17.95 25.93 10.76
C GLY A 541 -16.50 25.88 10.29
N LYS A 542 -15.55 26.32 11.12
CA LYS A 542 -14.13 26.28 10.78
C LYS A 542 -13.51 24.95 11.17
N GLN A 543 -12.72 24.41 10.27
CA GLN A 543 -11.91 23.20 10.47
C GLN A 543 -10.76 23.49 11.45
N GLN A 544 -10.56 22.64 12.42
CA GLN A 544 -9.55 22.72 13.47
C GLN A 544 -8.80 21.40 13.61
N SER A 545 -7.55 21.46 14.04
CA SER A 545 -6.75 20.28 14.40
C SER A 545 -5.84 20.59 15.58
N LYS A 546 -5.66 19.61 16.47
CA LYS A 546 -4.75 19.67 17.60
C LYS A 546 -4.12 18.33 17.90
N ILE A 547 -2.86 18.34 18.30
CA ILE A 547 -2.07 17.18 18.66
C ILE A 547 -1.83 17.19 20.17
N PHE A 548 -2.02 16.07 20.82
CA PHE A 548 -1.80 15.86 22.25
C PHE A 548 -0.79 14.74 22.43
N ASP A 549 0.36 15.02 23.06
CA ASP A 549 1.27 13.98 23.54
C ASP A 549 0.67 13.34 24.79
N VAL A 550 0.20 12.08 24.66
CA VAL A 550 -0.56 11.40 25.74
C VAL A 550 0.27 10.36 26.49
N ALA A 551 1.36 9.88 25.91
CA ALA A 551 2.37 9.06 26.58
C ALA A 551 3.75 9.41 26.04
N LEU A 552 4.74 9.46 26.91
CA LEU A 552 6.13 9.74 26.60
C LEU A 552 7.02 8.67 27.24
N SER A 553 8.02 8.21 26.53
CA SER A 553 9.05 7.35 27.11
C SER A 553 9.95 8.14 28.03
N GLY A 554 10.47 7.47 29.08
CA GLY A 554 11.28 8.09 30.12
C GLY A 554 10.54 9.17 30.93
N ASP A 555 11.27 10.01 31.63
CA ASP A 555 10.73 11.06 32.52
C ASP A 555 10.57 12.42 31.82
N ARG A 556 10.45 12.47 30.50
CA ARG A 556 10.31 13.71 29.73
C ARG A 556 9.02 14.45 30.06
N LYS A 557 9.11 15.78 30.14
CA LYS A 557 7.99 16.67 30.41
C LYS A 557 8.07 17.88 29.49
N PRO A 558 6.94 18.56 29.24
CA PRO A 558 6.95 19.81 28.48
C PRO A 558 7.91 20.84 29.08
N GLY A 559 8.71 21.47 28.22
CA GLY A 559 9.55 22.61 28.58
C GLY A 559 8.73 23.88 28.83
N PRO A 560 9.39 25.00 29.17
CA PRO A 560 8.72 26.28 29.36
C PRO A 560 7.98 26.83 28.13
N ASP A 561 8.38 26.37 26.94
CA ASP A 561 7.76 26.67 25.65
C ASP A 561 6.60 25.71 25.30
N GLY A 562 6.27 24.77 26.18
CA GLY A 562 5.24 23.76 25.99
C GLY A 562 5.66 22.59 25.09
N LYS A 563 6.88 22.58 24.55
CA LYS A 563 7.38 21.51 23.68
C LYS A 563 7.97 20.35 24.50
N ILE A 564 7.78 19.15 24.00
CA ILE A 564 8.42 17.96 24.58
C ILE A 564 9.87 17.87 24.05
N PRO A 565 10.87 17.73 24.94
CA PRO A 565 12.23 17.48 24.49
C PRO A 565 12.31 16.23 23.61
N PRO A 566 13.17 16.19 22.58
CA PRO A 566 13.36 15.01 21.75
C PRO A 566 13.83 13.81 22.61
N VAL A 567 13.49 12.60 22.16
CA VAL A 567 13.89 11.35 22.85
C VAL A 567 15.40 11.12 22.83
N GLY A 568 16.10 11.78 21.94
CA GLY A 568 17.50 11.58 21.62
C GLY A 568 17.68 10.76 20.34
N ASN A 569 18.94 10.48 19.99
CA ASN A 569 19.29 9.70 18.81
C ASN A 569 20.51 8.84 19.11
N THR A 570 20.40 7.52 19.01
CA THR A 570 21.48 6.54 19.24
C THR A 570 22.05 5.98 17.94
N VAL A 571 21.65 6.51 16.79
CA VAL A 571 22.11 6.06 15.47
C VAL A 571 23.60 6.33 15.30
N ASN A 572 24.36 5.29 14.97
CA ASN A 572 25.73 5.37 14.52
C ASN A 572 25.77 5.30 12.99
N GLU A 573 25.99 6.44 12.35
CA GLU A 573 26.02 6.56 10.88
C GLU A 573 27.13 5.73 10.24
N LYS A 574 28.26 5.51 10.94
CA LYS A 574 29.42 4.80 10.37
C LYS A 574 29.17 3.32 10.19
N ASP A 575 28.38 2.74 11.07
CA ASP A 575 28.12 1.30 11.13
C ASP A 575 26.66 0.98 10.76
N ALA A 576 25.82 2.00 10.50
CA ALA A 576 24.39 1.89 10.29
C ALA A 576 23.72 1.06 11.40
N THR A 577 23.98 1.39 12.65
CA THR A 577 23.44 0.73 13.84
C THR A 577 22.74 1.73 14.76
N TYR A 578 21.94 1.23 15.69
CA TYR A 578 21.35 2.02 16.77
C TYR A 578 21.25 1.19 18.06
N GLU A 579 21.00 1.84 19.19
CA GLU A 579 20.86 1.16 20.47
C GLU A 579 19.50 1.48 21.11
N ASN A 580 18.84 0.45 21.64
CA ASN A 580 17.61 0.58 22.43
C ASN A 580 17.88 1.02 23.89
N THR A 581 18.79 2.00 24.09
CA THR A 581 19.13 2.59 25.40
C THR A 581 18.26 3.79 25.75
N ILE A 582 17.45 4.26 24.81
CA ILE A 582 16.44 5.31 24.96
C ILE A 582 15.07 4.77 24.50
N GLY A 583 14.00 5.49 24.80
CA GLY A 583 12.65 5.00 24.52
C GLY A 583 12.19 3.90 25.48
N ASP A 584 10.98 3.42 25.30
CA ASP A 584 10.37 2.34 26.08
C ASP A 584 9.84 1.23 25.15
N ASN A 585 9.86 -0.03 25.62
CA ASN A 585 9.32 -1.15 24.85
C ASN A 585 7.79 -1.16 24.75
N GLN A 586 7.13 -0.44 25.66
CA GLN A 586 5.67 -0.31 25.73
C GLN A 586 5.28 1.07 26.22
N LEU A 587 4.25 1.65 25.60
CA LEU A 587 3.61 2.88 26.06
C LEU A 587 2.11 2.65 26.21
N VAL A 588 1.53 3.21 27.26
CA VAL A 588 0.08 3.13 27.53
C VAL A 588 -0.40 4.51 27.98
N ALA A 589 -1.53 4.95 27.46
CA ALA A 589 -2.22 6.15 27.89
C ALA A 589 -3.72 5.91 28.07
N THR A 590 -4.27 6.51 29.13
CA THR A 590 -5.70 6.78 29.26
C THR A 590 -5.86 8.29 29.26
N TRP A 591 -6.53 8.82 28.23
CA TRP A 591 -6.63 10.26 28.01
C TRP A 591 -8.09 10.64 27.77
N THR A 592 -8.58 11.62 28.54
CA THR A 592 -9.92 12.21 28.37
C THR A 592 -9.75 13.55 27.64
N ASP A 593 -10.54 13.81 26.61
CA ASP A 593 -10.43 15.04 25.82
C ASP A 593 -10.79 16.27 26.69
N PRO A 594 -9.80 17.13 27.06
CA PRO A 594 -10.06 18.29 27.91
C PRO A 594 -10.78 19.44 27.18
N GLU A 595 -10.89 19.34 25.86
CA GLU A 595 -11.48 20.36 24.99
C GLU A 595 -12.69 19.79 24.22
N PHE A 596 -13.36 18.80 24.79
CA PHE A 596 -14.55 18.20 24.16
C PHE A 596 -15.75 19.15 24.25
N ASP A 597 -16.41 19.34 23.11
CA ASP A 597 -17.70 20.01 23.05
C ASP A 597 -18.72 19.05 22.38
N PRO A 598 -19.76 18.62 23.10
CA PRO A 598 -20.72 17.66 22.58
C PRO A 598 -21.55 18.17 21.39
N ALA A 599 -21.49 19.46 21.09
CA ALA A 599 -22.15 20.06 19.92
C ALA A 599 -21.26 20.10 18.66
N GLN A 600 -20.01 19.66 18.75
CA GLN A 600 -19.04 19.73 17.65
C GLN A 600 -18.69 18.32 17.15
N PRO A 601 -18.82 18.05 15.85
CA PRO A 601 -18.33 16.79 15.29
C PRO A 601 -16.79 16.74 15.35
N ALA A 602 -16.26 15.57 15.72
CA ALA A 602 -14.82 15.38 15.90
C ALA A 602 -14.36 14.00 15.42
N MET A 603 -13.07 13.89 15.13
CA MET A 603 -12.39 12.62 14.92
C MET A 603 -11.10 12.56 15.72
N TYR A 604 -10.67 11.34 16.10
CA TYR A 604 -9.48 11.11 16.90
C TYR A 604 -8.73 9.91 16.34
N TYR A 605 -7.42 10.05 16.09
CA TYR A 605 -6.57 8.89 15.82
C TYR A 605 -5.26 8.98 16.59
N ALA A 606 -4.67 7.84 16.88
CA ALA A 606 -3.38 7.77 17.56
C ALA A 606 -2.25 7.69 16.51
N ARG A 607 -1.15 8.41 16.79
CA ARG A 607 0.14 8.27 16.11
C ARG A 607 1.17 7.81 17.13
N VAL A 608 1.82 6.68 16.85
CA VAL A 608 2.86 6.08 17.70
C VAL A 608 4.19 6.27 17.00
N LEU A 609 5.16 6.88 17.67
CA LEU A 609 6.50 7.14 17.14
C LEU A 609 7.51 6.21 17.81
N GLN A 610 8.43 5.66 17.01
CA GLN A 610 9.61 4.96 17.52
C GLN A 610 10.76 5.94 17.78
N ILE A 611 11.83 5.50 18.43
CA ILE A 611 13.09 6.24 18.48
C ILE A 611 13.73 6.26 17.07
N PRO A 612 14.64 7.21 16.78
CA PRO A 612 15.34 7.22 15.50
C PRO A 612 16.15 5.95 15.25
N THR A 613 16.04 5.42 14.02
CA THR A 613 16.81 4.29 13.47
C THR A 613 17.51 4.71 12.18
N PRO A 614 18.54 4.00 11.70
CA PRO A 614 19.12 4.31 10.40
C PRO A 614 18.07 4.19 9.29
N ARG A 615 18.09 5.13 8.32
CA ARG A 615 17.26 5.03 7.11
C ARG A 615 17.90 4.02 6.13
N TRP A 616 17.11 3.41 5.24
CA TRP A 616 17.59 2.44 4.25
C TRP A 616 18.82 2.95 3.47
N SER A 617 18.83 4.22 3.13
CA SER A 617 19.94 4.87 2.42
C SER A 617 21.26 4.89 3.22
N THR A 618 21.18 4.89 4.54
CA THR A 618 22.35 4.78 5.44
C THR A 618 22.83 3.33 5.48
N TYR A 619 21.93 2.35 5.59
CA TYR A 619 22.28 0.94 5.51
C TYR A 619 22.94 0.59 4.18
N ASP A 620 22.37 1.04 3.06
CA ASP A 620 22.90 0.79 1.72
C ASP A 620 24.29 1.42 1.54
N ALA A 621 24.46 2.66 1.96
CA ALA A 621 25.75 3.36 1.86
C ALA A 621 26.87 2.61 2.62
N VAL A 622 26.58 2.19 3.86
CA VAL A 622 27.56 1.49 4.70
C VAL A 622 27.85 0.08 4.17
N ARG A 623 26.83 -0.72 3.92
CA ARG A 623 26.98 -2.13 3.52
C ARG A 623 27.65 -2.31 2.15
N ASN A 624 27.41 -1.35 1.25
CA ASN A 624 27.92 -1.43 -0.12
C ASN A 624 29.10 -0.48 -0.38
N ASN A 625 29.62 0.19 0.66
CA ASN A 625 30.70 1.17 0.55
C ASN A 625 30.39 2.27 -0.50
N LEU A 626 29.17 2.76 -0.48
CA LEU A 626 28.66 3.84 -1.34
C LEU A 626 28.63 5.16 -0.58
N LYS A 627 28.62 6.28 -1.32
CA LYS A 627 28.41 7.60 -0.71
C LYS A 627 26.90 7.85 -0.55
N ARG A 628 26.43 8.05 0.68
CA ARG A 628 25.06 8.53 0.91
C ARG A 628 24.93 9.97 0.36
N PRO A 629 23.92 10.27 -0.47
CA PRO A 629 23.60 11.64 -0.89
C PRO A 629 23.34 12.55 0.32
N GLU A 630 23.81 13.79 0.25
CA GLU A 630 23.74 14.75 1.37
C GLU A 630 22.30 15.23 1.65
N ASP A 631 21.42 15.16 0.65
CA ASP A 631 19.99 15.51 0.74
C ASP A 631 19.12 14.42 1.37
N LEU A 632 19.67 13.24 1.67
CA LEU A 632 18.95 12.19 2.40
C LEU A 632 19.28 12.20 3.89
N PRO A 633 18.27 12.02 4.77
CA PRO A 633 18.51 11.94 6.21
C PRO A 633 19.30 10.66 6.57
N VAL A 634 20.10 10.77 7.64
CA VAL A 634 20.84 9.62 8.20
C VAL A 634 19.90 8.63 8.88
N SER A 635 18.90 9.15 9.56
CA SER A 635 17.98 8.39 10.39
C SER A 635 16.53 8.73 10.06
N ILE A 636 15.67 7.78 10.35
CA ILE A 636 14.23 7.89 10.23
C ILE A 636 13.60 7.63 11.60
N GLN A 637 12.44 8.21 11.86
CA GLN A 637 11.64 7.94 13.06
C GLN A 637 10.34 7.26 12.64
N GLU A 638 10.39 5.94 12.60
CA GLU A 638 9.30 5.07 12.19
C GLU A 638 8.05 5.24 13.06
N ARG A 639 6.90 4.91 12.51
CA ARG A 639 5.62 5.20 13.17
C ARG A 639 4.47 4.30 12.75
N ALA A 640 3.40 4.38 13.54
CA ALA A 640 2.11 3.80 13.20
C ALA A 640 0.99 4.84 13.39
N TRP A 641 -0.11 4.69 12.61
CA TRP A 641 -1.29 5.55 12.67
C TRP A 641 -2.56 4.70 12.70
N THR A 642 -3.34 4.83 13.77
CA THR A 642 -4.60 4.09 13.89
C THR A 642 -5.69 4.70 13.03
N SER A 643 -6.65 3.88 12.59
CA SER A 643 -7.89 4.39 12.01
C SER A 643 -8.61 5.32 12.98
N PRO A 644 -9.24 6.41 12.49
CA PRO A 644 -9.91 7.38 13.35
C PRO A 644 -11.13 6.80 14.07
N ILE A 645 -11.34 7.21 15.32
CA ILE A 645 -12.61 7.09 16.04
C ILE A 645 -13.38 8.39 15.85
N TRP A 646 -14.66 8.29 15.55
CA TRP A 646 -15.51 9.40 15.14
C TRP A 646 -16.53 9.76 16.20
N TYR A 647 -16.82 11.04 16.35
CA TYR A 647 -17.93 11.57 17.14
C TYR A 647 -18.80 12.46 16.29
N THR A 648 -20.08 12.15 16.23
CA THR A 648 -21.12 12.97 15.57
C THR A 648 -22.14 13.40 16.62
N PRO A 649 -22.40 14.71 16.80
CA PRO A 649 -23.46 15.22 17.66
C PRO A 649 -24.83 14.70 17.25
N ASN A 650 -25.79 14.63 18.21
CA ASN A 650 -27.20 14.31 17.95
C ASN A 650 -27.92 15.39 17.13
#